data_6ac9a015fe4e7eca60af864f78f59b7f
#
_entry.id   6ac9a015fe4e7eca60af864f78f59b7f
#
_cell.length_a   1.000
_cell.length_b   1.000
_cell.length_c   1.000
_cell.angle_alpha   90.00
_cell.angle_beta   90.00
_cell.angle_gamma   90.00
#
_symmetry.space_group_name_H-M   'P 1'
#
loop_
_entity.id
_entity.type
_entity.pdbx_description
1 polymer ?
#
loop_
_entity_poly.entity_id
_entity_poly.type
_entity_poly.pdbx_seq_one_letter_code
_entity_poly.pdbx_strand_id
1 'polypeptide(L)'
;MISGFSKRTITIGSSPSADICLSGAGVAPEHARIVHEGEGRLFLIDAGAGPTLAGGQLMTAGSRVPFDFRTPFVIGGTPLPLVHRAITLMLLDRGQAPVTSGEIVVGRDPARANLVVHHPNVSGRHATLRASPPSIADNGSTSGTWVGQSRLDPNRAHPIDPNGLIALGPVPVEGSLALELLREMSEAGAMAPPPGATGVAAMPVPATRQEPAPVEPPARPKHRTVLGQVSLGMAGQEAPKTIGRTPDNDIRIDHAQVSSRHALLHKVGSELFIEDRGSANGTYVRGQRIPPGQRVKVGNGDNVFIGPMPLVLQVEANDVAVVVEDSDQWAGKPLFEIEAWDLVLQVPDRDNPNELKTLLDHVSFKALPGDFIALMGPSGAGKTTLLLTLNGYLPPSAGQVRINGEDLYSIYDNLRGSIGYVPQDDIVHPELTVWEAVRYSARFRLPPDYSEEEIDRRVSTTLAQLGLEGVAHLQIGKPEKKVLSGGQRKRVNIAMELVTDPVIMFLDEPTSGLAADDTTALVDLLAKLAKATGKTIIATIHQPAKDEFEKFNLALIMGPGGIPMFFGPTKPDAYRFFGQYLTKLGKPNDVDNPRDMFDMLNQRERPIFEQLRAQNPSAPRALARQAAAKEWNAAYFNDANPTFQKMYSGRRAVGEGTSSHGVARTLPNTAGQFGLLLSRYFRVKTRDVSGTAIMLAQAPIIGVLLALVFGGQKDSIPYWCLGALQELVTRSGESQTGADPLKSMTATADHTGPIFFLVVSAVWFGTSNAAREIVSERAIYLRERMVNLKLFNYVFSKFLLLSLVCVVQCTLLLTIVFFALGFRGGIPAFLTSLGTMIVTSMNSVAIGLFLSTLVTSSEASMALTPIALIPQVVLGGLMVPMTTNALLKWPMLLVPARWGFQGVVAQERRAIASDPAWIIDLKKPDLTSVSDFVMQGKFRCAEAQIASDGFNGAWGFTNYDVAWLPPAVLLAMMLALLAAILVILKARDPV
;
A
#
# COMPACT_ATOMS: atom_id res chain seq x y z
N MET A 1 7.51 -23.86 41.75
CA MET A 1 7.08 -23.79 40.37
C MET A 1 5.58 -23.56 40.33
N ILE A 2 5.12 -22.55 39.60
CA ILE A 2 3.70 -22.28 39.45
C ILE A 2 3.04 -23.47 38.76
N SER A 3 2.00 -24.06 39.36
CA SER A 3 1.27 -25.16 38.74
C SER A 3 0.52 -24.70 37.51
N GLY A 4 0.66 -25.43 36.42
CA GLY A 4 0.04 -25.08 35.13
C GLY A 4 0.91 -24.31 34.12
N PHE A 5 2.14 -23.94 34.52
CA PHE A 5 3.11 -23.31 33.61
C PHE A 5 3.49 -24.30 32.49
N SER A 6 3.40 -23.86 31.22
CA SER A 6 3.62 -24.71 30.03
C SER A 6 2.65 -25.88 29.85
N LYS A 7 1.52 -25.89 30.53
CA LYS A 7 0.50 -26.94 30.39
C LYS A 7 -0.17 -26.82 29.02
N ARG A 8 -0.25 -27.91 28.26
CA ARG A 8 -0.81 -27.87 26.88
C ARG A 8 -2.33 -28.12 26.81
N THR A 9 -2.93 -28.58 27.89
CA THR A 9 -4.37 -28.84 27.94
C THR A 9 -4.90 -28.50 29.34
N ILE A 10 -5.97 -27.74 29.42
CA ILE A 10 -6.71 -27.45 30.64
C ILE A 10 -8.15 -27.93 30.50
N THR A 11 -8.71 -28.41 31.62
CA THR A 11 -10.08 -28.94 31.72
C THR A 11 -11.02 -27.89 32.30
N ILE A 12 -12.28 -27.89 31.81
CA ILE A 12 -13.35 -26.98 32.22
C ILE A 12 -14.54 -27.84 32.62
N GLY A 13 -15.05 -27.63 33.83
CA GLY A 13 -16.22 -28.39 34.30
C GLY A 13 -16.60 -28.00 35.71
N SER A 14 -17.59 -28.72 36.27
CA SER A 14 -18.05 -28.52 37.66
C SER A 14 -17.25 -29.33 38.71
N SER A 15 -16.32 -30.22 38.25
CA SER A 15 -15.44 -30.94 39.16
C SER A 15 -14.47 -29.98 39.86
N PRO A 16 -14.25 -30.12 41.19
CA PRO A 16 -13.20 -29.35 41.90
C PRO A 16 -11.79 -29.65 41.39
N SER A 17 -11.61 -30.75 40.61
CA SER A 17 -10.33 -31.09 39.98
C SER A 17 -10.15 -30.47 38.62
N ALA A 18 -11.16 -29.82 38.06
CA ALA A 18 -11.03 -29.09 36.80
C ALA A 18 -10.15 -27.85 36.94
N ASP A 19 -9.33 -27.56 35.93
CA ASP A 19 -8.45 -26.39 35.94
C ASP A 19 -9.25 -25.07 35.98
N ILE A 20 -10.45 -25.08 35.37
CA ILE A 20 -11.42 -24.01 35.45
C ILE A 20 -12.72 -24.62 35.98
N CYS A 21 -13.01 -24.37 37.26
CA CYS A 21 -14.22 -24.87 37.91
C CYS A 21 -15.36 -23.87 37.71
N LEU A 22 -16.44 -24.33 37.05
CA LEU A 22 -17.64 -23.52 36.80
C LEU A 22 -18.81 -24.09 37.64
N SER A 23 -19.39 -23.24 38.50
CA SER A 23 -20.57 -23.62 39.28
C SER A 23 -21.85 -23.27 38.51
N GLY A 24 -22.50 -24.27 37.92
CA GLY A 24 -23.78 -24.14 37.21
C GLY A 24 -24.50 -25.48 37.08
N ALA A 25 -25.81 -25.47 37.22
CA ALA A 25 -26.64 -26.70 37.20
C ALA A 25 -26.55 -27.49 35.84
N GLY A 26 -26.16 -26.82 34.78
CA GLY A 26 -25.96 -27.41 33.45
C GLY A 26 -24.52 -27.75 33.10
N VAL A 27 -23.56 -27.53 34.01
CA VAL A 27 -22.14 -27.80 33.78
C VAL A 27 -21.79 -29.20 34.24
N ALA A 28 -21.31 -30.06 33.33
CA ALA A 28 -20.84 -31.40 33.67
C ALA A 28 -19.46 -31.37 34.38
N PRO A 29 -19.08 -32.46 35.10
CA PRO A 29 -17.77 -32.54 35.79
C PRO A 29 -16.58 -32.26 34.91
N GLU A 30 -16.56 -32.80 33.68
CA GLU A 30 -15.68 -32.41 32.57
C GLU A 30 -16.55 -32.04 31.37
N HIS A 31 -16.76 -30.77 31.14
CA HIS A 31 -17.69 -30.27 30.12
C HIS A 31 -16.96 -29.89 28.83
N ALA A 32 -15.82 -29.26 28.94
CA ALA A 32 -14.99 -28.85 27.81
C ALA A 32 -13.51 -28.82 28.22
N ARG A 33 -12.62 -28.65 27.20
CA ARG A 33 -11.18 -28.46 27.44
C ARG A 33 -10.61 -27.42 26.47
N ILE A 34 -9.64 -26.65 26.94
CA ILE A 34 -8.84 -25.79 26.08
C ILE A 34 -7.51 -26.47 25.81
N VAL A 35 -7.10 -26.52 24.55
CA VAL A 35 -5.86 -27.14 24.08
C VAL A 35 -4.99 -26.11 23.41
N HIS A 36 -3.71 -26.09 23.77
CA HIS A 36 -2.68 -25.24 23.13
C HIS A 36 -1.91 -26.09 22.11
N GLU A 37 -2.08 -25.80 20.82
CA GLU A 37 -1.47 -26.50 19.67
C GLU A 37 -0.22 -25.77 19.12
N GLY A 38 0.58 -25.15 19.98
CA GLY A 38 1.79 -24.42 19.58
C GLY A 38 1.48 -23.00 19.04
N GLU A 39 2.52 -22.19 18.96
CA GLU A 39 2.49 -20.80 18.45
C GLU A 39 1.38 -19.89 19.03
N GLY A 40 0.90 -20.22 20.25
CA GLY A 40 -0.18 -19.46 20.92
C GLY A 40 -1.58 -19.71 20.39
N ARG A 41 -1.78 -20.75 19.60
CA ARG A 41 -3.13 -21.13 19.14
C ARG A 41 -3.84 -21.98 20.20
N LEU A 42 -4.93 -21.44 20.72
CA LEU A 42 -5.81 -22.10 21.66
C LEU A 42 -7.09 -22.55 20.96
N PHE A 43 -7.57 -23.74 21.33
CA PHE A 43 -8.84 -24.27 20.86
C PHE A 43 -9.68 -24.75 22.02
N LEU A 44 -10.96 -24.33 22.06
CA LEU A 44 -11.96 -24.93 22.93
C LEU A 44 -12.54 -26.16 22.24
N ILE A 45 -12.53 -27.29 22.94
CA ILE A 45 -13.08 -28.55 22.48
C ILE A 45 -14.25 -28.93 23.42
N ASP A 46 -15.42 -29.10 22.87
CA ASP A 46 -16.60 -29.56 23.61
C ASP A 46 -16.53 -31.07 23.85
N ALA A 47 -16.72 -31.50 25.11
CA ALA A 47 -16.72 -32.91 25.46
C ALA A 47 -18.07 -33.65 25.20
N GLY A 48 -19.08 -32.91 24.74
CA GLY A 48 -20.41 -33.47 24.46
C GLY A 48 -21.27 -33.78 25.70
N ALA A 49 -20.89 -33.22 26.85
CA ALA A 49 -21.57 -33.47 28.12
C ALA A 49 -22.72 -32.52 28.43
N GLY A 50 -22.98 -31.53 27.56
CA GLY A 50 -24.03 -30.51 27.68
C GLY A 50 -23.89 -29.42 26.63
N PRO A 51 -24.78 -28.41 26.58
CA PRO A 51 -24.74 -27.37 25.59
C PRO A 51 -23.56 -26.41 25.82
N THR A 52 -22.66 -26.28 24.82
CA THR A 52 -21.62 -25.32 24.79
C THR A 52 -21.89 -24.30 23.66
N LEU A 53 -21.85 -23.00 23.94
CA LEU A 53 -22.02 -21.92 22.96
C LEU A 53 -20.69 -21.19 22.75
N ALA A 54 -20.34 -20.96 21.50
CA ALA A 54 -19.20 -20.13 21.08
C ALA A 54 -19.74 -18.96 20.26
N GLY A 55 -19.54 -17.73 20.74
CA GLY A 55 -20.06 -16.55 20.05
C GLY A 55 -21.58 -16.54 19.85
N GLY A 56 -22.33 -17.22 20.72
CA GLY A 56 -23.78 -17.39 20.63
C GLY A 56 -24.26 -18.55 19.76
N GLN A 57 -23.37 -19.32 19.10
CA GLN A 57 -23.69 -20.49 18.31
C GLN A 57 -23.45 -21.78 19.13
N LEU A 58 -24.38 -22.76 19.04
CA LEU A 58 -24.25 -24.02 19.72
C LEU A 58 -23.15 -24.89 19.05
N MET A 59 -22.21 -25.35 19.86
CA MET A 59 -21.17 -26.30 19.41
C MET A 59 -21.72 -27.71 19.31
N THR A 60 -21.29 -28.48 18.33
CA THR A 60 -21.55 -29.92 18.24
C THR A 60 -20.58 -30.69 19.13
N ALA A 61 -21.06 -31.81 19.73
CA ALA A 61 -20.23 -32.65 20.57
C ALA A 61 -18.93 -33.08 19.88
N GLY A 62 -17.80 -32.90 20.52
CA GLY A 62 -16.46 -33.19 19.97
C GLY A 62 -15.94 -32.15 18.98
N SER A 63 -16.71 -31.11 18.64
CA SER A 63 -16.23 -30.02 17.80
C SER A 63 -15.20 -29.17 18.51
N ARG A 64 -14.32 -28.57 17.73
CA ARG A 64 -13.28 -27.65 18.19
C ARG A 64 -13.46 -26.26 17.56
N VAL A 65 -13.36 -25.23 18.37
CA VAL A 65 -13.46 -23.83 17.92
C VAL A 65 -12.23 -23.08 18.41
N PRO A 66 -11.64 -22.19 17.58
CA PRO A 66 -10.54 -21.33 18.03
C PRO A 66 -10.96 -20.55 19.26
N PHE A 67 -10.11 -20.55 20.29
CA PHE A 67 -10.31 -19.76 21.50
C PHE A 67 -9.49 -18.48 21.39
N ASP A 68 -10.17 -17.36 21.50
CA ASP A 68 -9.56 -16.05 21.67
C ASP A 68 -10.12 -15.35 22.90
N PHE A 69 -9.45 -14.28 23.35
CA PHE A 69 -9.86 -13.52 24.54
C PHE A 69 -11.01 -12.53 24.27
N ARG A 70 -11.69 -12.61 23.10
CA ARG A 70 -12.78 -11.70 22.72
C ARG A 70 -14.10 -12.43 22.49
N THR A 71 -14.04 -13.66 22.04
CA THR A 71 -15.24 -14.47 21.76
C THR A 71 -15.86 -14.96 23.06
N PRO A 72 -17.13 -14.62 23.39
CA PRO A 72 -17.79 -15.13 24.59
C PRO A 72 -18.14 -16.60 24.43
N PHE A 73 -17.77 -17.41 25.41
CA PHE A 73 -18.14 -18.82 25.51
C PHE A 73 -19.10 -19.04 26.69
N VAL A 74 -20.13 -19.87 26.50
CA VAL A 74 -21.08 -20.25 27.55
C VAL A 74 -21.11 -21.78 27.64
N ILE A 75 -20.80 -22.30 28.81
CA ILE A 75 -20.66 -23.72 29.09
C ILE A 75 -21.77 -24.16 30.04
N GLY A 76 -22.69 -25.01 29.59
CA GLY A 76 -23.83 -25.45 30.40
C GLY A 76 -24.67 -24.29 30.94
N GLY A 77 -24.80 -23.19 30.19
CA GLY A 77 -25.50 -21.97 30.61
C GLY A 77 -24.68 -21.02 31.49
N THR A 78 -23.41 -21.33 31.82
CA THR A 78 -22.52 -20.50 32.64
C THR A 78 -21.47 -19.84 31.75
N PRO A 79 -21.27 -18.52 31.79
CA PRO A 79 -20.24 -17.85 31.01
C PRO A 79 -18.84 -18.33 31.44
N LEU A 80 -17.97 -18.62 30.44
CA LEU A 80 -16.57 -18.95 30.69
C LEU A 80 -15.79 -17.65 30.93
N PRO A 81 -15.04 -17.52 32.05
CA PRO A 81 -14.16 -16.38 32.27
C PRO A 81 -13.02 -16.41 31.26
N LEU A 82 -13.04 -15.48 30.29
CA LEU A 82 -12.01 -15.40 29.25
C LEU A 82 -10.64 -15.02 29.83
N VAL A 83 -10.62 -14.21 30.88
CA VAL A 83 -9.42 -13.91 31.67
C VAL A 83 -9.40 -14.85 32.85
N HIS A 84 -8.55 -15.86 32.79
CA HIS A 84 -8.38 -16.83 33.86
C HIS A 84 -6.92 -17.29 33.91
N ARG A 85 -6.38 -17.36 35.15
CA ARG A 85 -4.97 -17.73 35.41
C ARG A 85 -4.54 -19.00 34.66
N ALA A 86 -5.36 -20.04 34.63
CA ALA A 86 -5.02 -21.29 33.94
C ALA A 86 -4.82 -21.08 32.43
N ILE A 87 -5.64 -20.24 31.78
CA ILE A 87 -5.53 -19.94 30.34
C ILE A 87 -4.26 -19.14 30.06
N THR A 88 -3.97 -18.12 30.88
CA THR A 88 -2.75 -17.32 30.72
C THR A 88 -1.50 -18.18 30.88
N LEU A 89 -1.46 -19.09 31.89
CA LEU A 89 -0.30 -19.96 32.15
C LEU A 89 -0.04 -20.96 31.03
N MET A 90 -1.04 -21.35 30.22
CA MET A 90 -0.82 -22.17 29.02
C MET A 90 0.01 -21.47 27.95
N LEU A 91 -0.08 -20.16 27.88
CA LEU A 91 0.65 -19.35 26.90
C LEU A 91 2.05 -18.93 27.37
N LEU A 92 2.40 -19.21 28.63
CA LEU A 92 3.67 -18.80 29.21
C LEU A 92 4.66 -19.96 29.29
N ASP A 93 5.95 -19.66 29.01
CA ASP A 93 7.06 -20.59 29.13
C ASP A 93 8.33 -19.86 29.63
N ARG A 94 9.35 -20.62 30.03
CA ARG A 94 10.65 -20.05 30.41
C ARG A 94 11.50 -19.80 29.16
N GLY A 95 12.04 -18.59 29.08
CA GLY A 95 12.99 -18.22 28.05
C GLY A 95 14.44 -18.58 28.42
N GLN A 96 15.33 -18.43 27.47
CA GLN A 96 16.77 -18.72 27.60
C GLN A 96 17.59 -17.46 27.95
N ALA A 97 17.01 -16.27 27.90
CA ALA A 97 17.72 -15.05 28.23
C ALA A 97 18.16 -15.04 29.70
N PRO A 98 19.41 -14.61 30.00
CA PRO A 98 19.90 -14.52 31.37
C PRO A 98 19.07 -13.48 32.16
N VAL A 99 18.64 -13.84 33.36
CA VAL A 99 17.97 -12.91 34.27
C VAL A 99 19.00 -11.95 34.84
N THR A 100 18.93 -10.68 34.48
CA THR A 100 19.77 -9.64 35.07
C THR A 100 19.07 -9.03 36.27
N SER A 101 19.75 -8.99 37.41
CA SER A 101 19.39 -8.37 38.70
C SER A 101 17.98 -7.69 38.78
N GLY A 102 16.95 -8.51 39.02
CA GLY A 102 15.59 -7.98 39.34
C GLY A 102 14.76 -7.49 38.15
N GLU A 103 15.23 -7.65 36.92
CA GLU A 103 14.46 -7.37 35.70
C GLU A 103 14.15 -8.66 34.92
N ILE A 104 12.88 -8.82 34.53
CA ILE A 104 12.41 -9.94 33.75
C ILE A 104 11.86 -9.40 32.43
N VAL A 105 12.50 -9.75 31.33
CA VAL A 105 12.03 -9.42 29.99
C VAL A 105 10.95 -10.42 29.57
N VAL A 106 9.79 -9.90 29.22
CA VAL A 106 8.64 -10.67 28.71
C VAL A 106 8.53 -10.48 27.22
N GLY A 107 8.37 -11.57 26.47
CA GLY A 107 8.25 -11.47 25.02
C GLY A 107 8.05 -12.82 24.34
N ARG A 108 7.92 -12.83 23.03
CA ARG A 108 7.69 -14.06 22.25
C ARG A 108 8.99 -14.83 21.94
N ASP A 109 10.11 -14.15 21.89
CA ASP A 109 11.39 -14.73 21.50
C ASP A 109 12.08 -15.41 22.70
N PRO A 110 12.22 -16.74 22.75
CA PRO A 110 12.82 -17.46 23.87
C PRO A 110 14.30 -17.11 24.08
N ALA A 111 15.03 -16.69 23.05
CA ALA A 111 16.42 -16.29 23.18
C ALA A 111 16.61 -14.90 23.81
N ARG A 112 15.57 -14.04 23.74
CA ARG A 112 15.61 -12.63 24.15
C ARG A 112 14.72 -12.29 25.32
N ALA A 113 13.84 -13.19 25.71
CA ALA A 113 12.95 -13.04 26.84
C ALA A 113 13.31 -14.04 27.95
N ASN A 114 13.07 -13.65 29.20
CA ASN A 114 13.14 -14.53 30.36
C ASN A 114 11.80 -15.27 30.56
N LEU A 115 10.71 -14.61 30.23
CA LEU A 115 9.35 -15.14 30.22
C LEU A 115 8.80 -15.09 28.80
N VAL A 116 8.62 -16.25 28.19
CA VAL A 116 8.11 -16.38 26.84
C VAL A 116 6.59 -16.37 26.87
N VAL A 117 5.98 -15.55 26.01
CA VAL A 117 4.53 -15.53 25.77
C VAL A 117 4.28 -16.07 24.39
N HIS A 118 3.75 -17.28 24.30
CA HIS A 118 3.41 -17.93 23.03
C HIS A 118 2.16 -17.29 22.40
N HIS A 119 2.35 -16.15 21.75
CA HIS A 119 1.27 -15.52 20.96
C HIS A 119 1.86 -14.68 19.82
N PRO A 120 1.37 -14.79 18.57
CA PRO A 120 1.95 -14.14 17.39
C PRO A 120 1.97 -12.61 17.48
N ASN A 121 1.02 -12.00 18.17
CA ASN A 121 0.94 -10.55 18.33
C ASN A 121 1.70 -10.02 19.57
N VAL A 122 2.50 -10.84 20.22
CA VAL A 122 3.44 -10.40 21.27
C VAL A 122 4.81 -10.20 20.63
N SER A 123 5.43 -9.04 20.82
CA SER A 123 6.75 -8.73 20.29
C SER A 123 7.85 -9.62 20.90
N GLY A 124 8.97 -9.83 20.20
CA GLY A 124 10.08 -10.66 20.70
C GLY A 124 10.60 -10.23 22.08
N ARG A 125 10.72 -8.93 22.31
CA ARG A 125 10.86 -8.27 23.62
C ARG A 125 9.69 -7.31 23.77
N HIS A 126 8.66 -7.72 24.50
CA HIS A 126 7.42 -6.95 24.57
C HIS A 126 7.40 -5.95 25.71
N ALA A 127 7.69 -6.43 26.90
CA ALA A 127 7.68 -5.62 28.12
C ALA A 127 8.80 -6.07 29.08
N THR A 128 9.12 -5.25 30.06
CA THR A 128 10.05 -5.57 31.14
C THR A 128 9.33 -5.41 32.46
N LEU A 129 9.36 -6.46 33.29
CA LEU A 129 8.91 -6.47 34.67
C LEU A 129 10.10 -6.17 35.58
N ARG A 130 9.92 -5.32 36.58
CA ARG A 130 10.93 -4.94 37.59
C ARG A 130 10.46 -5.28 39.00
N ALA A 131 11.38 -5.81 39.81
CA ALA A 131 11.04 -6.27 41.16
C ALA A 131 11.00 -5.14 42.23
N SER A 132 11.80 -4.09 42.06
CA SER A 132 11.91 -3.02 43.06
C SER A 132 11.98 -1.63 42.39
N PRO A 133 10.91 -0.82 42.47
CA PRO A 133 9.54 -1.20 42.88
C PRO A 133 8.85 -2.08 41.82
N PRO A 134 7.86 -2.90 42.21
CA PRO A 134 7.13 -3.75 41.26
C PRO A 134 6.47 -2.92 40.18
N SER A 135 6.98 -3.05 38.97
CA SER A 135 6.52 -2.23 37.83
C SER A 135 6.69 -2.96 36.51
N ILE A 136 5.94 -2.51 35.50
CA ILE A 136 6.01 -2.96 34.13
C ILE A 136 6.31 -1.78 33.20
N ALA A 137 7.15 -1.97 32.22
CA ALA A 137 7.44 -1.02 31.17
C ALA A 137 7.28 -1.68 29.79
N ASP A 138 6.63 -0.99 28.86
CA ASP A 138 6.58 -1.44 27.45
C ASP A 138 7.92 -1.21 26.77
N ASN A 139 8.44 -2.19 26.04
CA ASN A 139 9.74 -2.11 25.34
C ASN A 139 9.60 -1.57 23.88
N GLY A 140 8.59 -0.74 23.63
CA GLY A 140 8.27 -0.29 22.28
C GLY A 140 7.56 -1.38 21.46
N SER A 141 6.71 -2.16 22.12
CA SER A 141 6.03 -3.29 21.48
C SER A 141 5.03 -2.85 20.42
N THR A 142 4.91 -3.64 19.36
CA THR A 142 4.02 -3.33 18.22
C THR A 142 2.55 -3.25 18.64
N SER A 143 2.09 -4.21 19.43
CA SER A 143 0.70 -4.29 19.89
C SER A 143 0.42 -3.50 21.20
N GLY A 144 1.48 -2.99 21.82
CA GLY A 144 1.42 -2.23 23.07
C GLY A 144 1.21 -3.09 24.30
N THR A 145 1.72 -2.59 25.45
CA THR A 145 1.40 -3.07 26.79
C THR A 145 0.33 -2.18 27.36
N TRP A 146 -0.70 -2.75 27.95
CA TRP A 146 -1.85 -2.03 28.51
C TRP A 146 -2.03 -2.34 29.99
N VAL A 147 -2.38 -1.33 30.78
CA VAL A 147 -2.78 -1.49 32.18
C VAL A 147 -4.19 -0.95 32.32
N GLY A 148 -5.15 -1.83 32.59
CA GLY A 148 -6.56 -1.50 32.48
C GLY A 148 -6.94 -1.09 31.04
N GLN A 149 -7.40 0.14 30.87
CA GLN A 149 -7.78 0.70 29.56
C GLN A 149 -6.70 1.62 28.95
N SER A 150 -5.58 1.83 29.64
CA SER A 150 -4.54 2.76 29.21
C SER A 150 -3.35 2.03 28.61
N ARG A 151 -2.95 2.43 27.41
CA ARG A 151 -1.71 1.97 26.78
C ARG A 151 -0.52 2.63 27.45
N LEU A 152 0.50 1.87 27.78
CA LEU A 152 1.72 2.40 28.37
C LEU A 152 2.59 3.13 27.32
N ASP A 153 3.21 4.23 27.76
CA ASP A 153 4.25 4.88 26.97
C ASP A 153 5.50 3.98 26.93
N PRO A 154 6.17 3.85 25.78
CA PRO A 154 7.38 3.03 25.65
C PRO A 154 8.45 3.44 26.65
N ASN A 155 9.08 2.45 27.29
CA ASN A 155 10.18 2.58 28.26
C ASN A 155 9.84 3.34 29.56
N ARG A 156 8.58 3.67 29.80
CA ARG A 156 8.12 4.28 31.05
C ARG A 156 7.62 3.19 31.99
N ALA A 157 8.21 3.14 33.21
CA ALA A 157 7.79 2.19 34.23
C ALA A 157 6.41 2.59 34.83
N HIS A 158 5.52 1.62 34.96
CA HIS A 158 4.20 1.77 35.52
C HIS A 158 4.03 0.76 36.69
N PRO A 159 3.53 1.15 37.87
CA PRO A 159 3.36 0.23 38.98
C PRO A 159 2.34 -0.87 38.64
N ILE A 160 2.59 -2.09 39.10
CA ILE A 160 1.69 -3.22 38.93
C ILE A 160 0.69 -3.23 40.09
N ASP A 161 -0.60 -3.05 39.75
CA ASP A 161 -1.70 -3.26 40.72
C ASP A 161 -2.02 -4.76 40.79
N PRO A 162 -1.96 -5.38 42.01
CA PRO A 162 -2.29 -6.81 42.16
C PRO A 162 -3.68 -7.19 41.69
N ASN A 163 -4.64 -6.27 41.80
CA ASN A 163 -6.03 -6.47 41.39
C ASN A 163 -6.30 -5.96 39.95
N GLY A 164 -5.30 -5.39 39.32
CA GLY A 164 -5.37 -4.84 37.96
C GLY A 164 -5.19 -5.90 36.90
N LEU A 165 -5.58 -5.55 35.64
CA LEU A 165 -5.36 -6.36 34.48
C LEU A 165 -4.27 -5.72 33.62
N ILE A 166 -3.28 -6.50 33.25
CA ILE A 166 -2.21 -6.16 32.29
C ILE A 166 -2.51 -6.90 31.00
N ALA A 167 -2.39 -6.23 29.84
CA ALA A 167 -2.47 -6.93 28.57
C ALA A 167 -1.16 -6.76 27.79
N LEU A 168 -0.56 -7.85 27.41
CA LEU A 168 0.62 -7.93 26.54
C LEU A 168 0.14 -8.14 25.09
N GLY A 169 -0.15 -7.05 24.41
CA GLY A 169 -0.94 -7.11 23.18
C GLY A 169 -2.33 -7.68 23.47
N PRO A 170 -2.73 -8.81 22.85
CA PRO A 170 -4.04 -9.41 23.10
C PRO A 170 -4.08 -10.38 24.29
N VAL A 171 -2.93 -10.69 24.92
CA VAL A 171 -2.84 -11.68 26.00
C VAL A 171 -3.04 -10.98 27.35
N PRO A 172 -4.16 -11.24 28.06
CA PRO A 172 -4.41 -10.67 29.37
C PRO A 172 -3.64 -11.45 30.45
N VAL A 173 -3.06 -10.71 31.38
CA VAL A 173 -2.32 -11.23 32.55
C VAL A 173 -2.83 -10.52 33.79
N GLU A 174 -3.30 -11.26 34.77
CA GLU A 174 -3.69 -10.68 36.06
C GLU A 174 -2.49 -10.09 36.79
N GLY A 175 -2.63 -8.93 37.40
CA GLY A 175 -1.55 -8.27 38.12
C GLY A 175 -0.97 -9.11 39.25
N SER A 176 -1.82 -9.86 39.95
CA SER A 176 -1.41 -10.87 40.93
C SER A 176 -0.48 -11.95 40.36
N LEU A 177 -0.82 -12.48 39.18
CA LEU A 177 0.00 -13.47 38.47
C LEU A 177 1.33 -12.86 37.99
N ALA A 178 1.30 -11.62 37.47
CA ALA A 178 2.53 -10.94 37.08
C ALA A 178 3.50 -10.73 38.23
N LEU A 179 3.01 -10.39 39.41
CA LEU A 179 3.82 -10.25 40.63
C LEU A 179 4.36 -11.60 41.14
N GLU A 180 3.58 -12.66 41.07
CA GLU A 180 4.01 -14.01 41.43
C GLU A 180 5.13 -14.51 40.50
N LEU A 181 4.97 -14.34 39.18
CA LEU A 181 5.98 -14.67 38.18
C LEU A 181 7.27 -13.88 38.39
N LEU A 182 7.14 -12.58 38.69
CA LEU A 182 8.25 -11.71 38.98
C LEU A 182 9.04 -12.18 40.21
N ARG A 183 8.36 -12.57 41.29
CA ARG A 183 9.00 -13.11 42.48
C ARG A 183 9.69 -14.43 42.25
N GLU A 184 9.01 -15.41 41.67
CA GLU A 184 9.56 -16.77 41.44
C GLU A 184 10.78 -16.74 40.49
N MET A 185 10.74 -15.92 39.45
CA MET A 185 11.85 -15.82 38.51
C MET A 185 13.03 -15.01 39.04
N SER A 186 12.79 -14.03 39.92
CA SER A 186 13.85 -13.27 40.59
C SER A 186 14.57 -14.12 41.63
N GLU A 187 13.87 -14.96 42.35
CA GLU A 187 14.45 -15.89 43.36
C GLU A 187 15.27 -17.00 42.66
N ALA A 188 14.81 -17.51 41.53
CA ALA A 188 15.52 -18.49 40.73
C ALA A 188 16.82 -17.95 40.10
N GLY A 189 16.87 -16.66 39.76
CA GLY A 189 18.09 -15.98 39.27
C GLY A 189 19.16 -15.78 40.34
N ALA A 190 18.77 -15.70 41.60
CA ALA A 190 19.71 -15.53 42.74
C ALA A 190 20.42 -16.86 43.14
N MET A 191 19.98 -18.00 42.67
CA MET A 191 20.55 -19.35 43.00
C MET A 191 21.46 -19.91 41.91
N ALA A 192 21.85 -19.18 40.90
CA ALA A 192 22.86 -19.63 39.93
C ALA A 192 24.26 -19.47 40.49
N PRO A 193 25.07 -20.54 40.54
CA PRO A 193 26.45 -20.45 41.06
C PRO A 193 27.32 -19.61 40.12
N PRO A 194 28.35 -18.94 40.67
CA PRO A 194 29.29 -18.15 39.90
C PRO A 194 30.13 -19.05 38.97
N PRO A 195 30.51 -18.59 37.77
CA PRO A 195 31.33 -19.39 36.86
C PRO A 195 32.74 -19.51 37.36
N GLY A 196 33.10 -20.69 37.80
CA GLY A 196 34.48 -21.04 38.17
C GLY A 196 34.64 -22.10 39.25
N ALA A 197 34.34 -23.33 38.95
CA ALA A 197 34.94 -24.48 39.68
C ALA A 197 35.05 -25.68 38.72
N THR A 198 36.26 -26.02 38.48
CA THR A 198 36.74 -27.15 37.70
C THR A 198 36.44 -28.54 38.34
N GLY A 199 36.01 -29.46 37.49
CA GLY A 199 36.44 -30.83 37.55
C GLY A 199 35.76 -31.79 38.51
N VAL A 200 34.80 -32.58 38.02
CA VAL A 200 34.66 -33.97 38.44
C VAL A 200 34.40 -34.82 37.18
N ALA A 201 35.18 -35.88 37.02
CA ALA A 201 35.18 -36.82 35.92
C ALA A 201 33.83 -37.54 35.76
N ALA A 202 33.30 -37.51 34.57
CA ALA A 202 32.14 -38.31 34.17
C ALA A 202 32.61 -39.71 33.74
N MET A 203 31.95 -40.73 34.26
CA MET A 203 32.08 -42.12 33.82
C MET A 203 31.51 -42.30 32.40
N PRO A 204 32.03 -43.21 31.60
CA PRO A 204 31.70 -43.37 30.19
C PRO A 204 30.32 -44.00 30.03
N VAL A 205 29.47 -43.26 29.30
CA VAL A 205 28.24 -43.80 28.73
C VAL A 205 28.58 -44.51 27.41
N PRO A 206 27.96 -45.67 27.08
CA PRO A 206 28.31 -46.42 25.88
C PRO A 206 28.03 -45.62 24.60
N ALA A 207 29.00 -45.72 23.69
CA ALA A 207 28.99 -45.05 22.41
C ALA A 207 27.75 -45.38 21.59
N THR A 208 26.84 -44.42 21.45
CA THR A 208 25.89 -44.38 20.34
C THR A 208 26.66 -44.06 19.08
N ARG A 209 26.44 -44.85 18.04
CA ARG A 209 26.97 -44.66 16.69
C ARG A 209 27.00 -43.20 16.30
N GLN A 210 28.21 -42.67 16.09
CA GLN A 210 28.36 -41.39 15.38
C GLN A 210 27.87 -41.59 13.95
N GLU A 211 26.79 -40.91 13.59
CA GLU A 211 26.54 -40.61 12.19
C GLU A 211 27.73 -39.83 11.64
N PRO A 212 28.26 -40.21 10.45
CA PRO A 212 29.34 -39.45 9.84
C PRO A 212 28.88 -38.00 9.65
N ALA A 213 29.69 -37.05 10.11
CA ALA A 213 29.50 -35.63 9.88
C ALA A 213 29.20 -35.41 8.38
N PRO A 214 28.17 -34.60 8.02
CA PRO A 214 27.92 -34.30 6.63
C PRO A 214 29.17 -33.69 6.03
N VAL A 215 29.73 -34.36 5.01
CA VAL A 215 30.81 -33.79 4.21
C VAL A 215 30.26 -32.58 3.55
N GLU A 216 30.69 -31.39 3.95
CA GLU A 216 30.40 -30.16 3.22
C GLU A 216 30.82 -30.39 1.76
N PRO A 217 29.92 -30.23 0.80
CA PRO A 217 30.31 -30.19 -0.59
C PRO A 217 31.31 -29.05 -0.73
N PRO A 218 32.41 -29.23 -1.52
CA PRO A 218 33.42 -28.20 -1.66
C PRO A 218 32.71 -26.90 -2.09
N ALA A 219 32.88 -25.86 -1.26
CA ALA A 219 32.41 -24.52 -1.58
C ALA A 219 32.93 -24.20 -2.98
N ARG A 220 32.03 -23.85 -3.92
CA ARG A 220 32.47 -23.35 -5.22
C ARG A 220 33.45 -22.23 -4.97
N PRO A 221 34.64 -22.22 -5.61
CA PRO A 221 35.59 -21.14 -5.43
C PRO A 221 34.87 -19.85 -5.74
N LYS A 222 34.66 -19.00 -4.75
CA LYS A 222 34.09 -17.67 -4.93
C LYS A 222 35.13 -16.84 -5.64
N HIS A 223 34.89 -16.50 -6.90
CA HIS A 223 35.73 -15.57 -7.61
C HIS A 223 35.52 -14.18 -7.00
N ARG A 224 36.57 -13.38 -6.91
CA ARG A 224 36.57 -12.06 -6.31
C ARG A 224 37.16 -11.08 -7.29
N THR A 225 36.34 -10.15 -7.78
CA THR A 225 36.82 -9.06 -8.64
C THR A 225 37.07 -7.81 -7.80
N VAL A 226 38.30 -7.29 -7.88
CA VAL A 226 38.64 -6.01 -7.27
C VAL A 226 38.07 -4.90 -8.12
N LEU A 227 37.08 -4.14 -7.61
CA LEU A 227 36.49 -2.99 -8.28
C LEU A 227 37.40 -1.78 -8.24
N GLY A 228 38.19 -1.65 -7.17
CA GLY A 228 39.17 -0.59 -7.02
C GLY A 228 40.08 -0.89 -5.84
N GLN A 229 41.33 -0.52 -5.99
CA GLN A 229 42.34 -0.55 -4.94
C GLN A 229 42.88 0.85 -4.72
N VAL A 230 42.86 1.32 -3.50
CA VAL A 230 43.35 2.67 -3.14
C VAL A 230 44.38 2.55 -2.03
N SER A 231 45.51 3.19 -2.21
CA SER A 231 46.50 3.38 -1.14
C SER A 231 46.06 4.51 -0.21
N LEU A 232 45.96 4.17 1.06
CA LEU A 232 45.70 5.14 2.12
C LEU A 232 47.05 5.41 2.81
N GLY A 233 47.70 6.53 2.46
CA GLY A 233 49.05 6.87 2.93
C GLY A 233 49.23 6.91 4.45
N MET A 234 50.46 7.17 4.91
CA MET A 234 50.76 7.25 6.33
C MET A 234 50.01 8.34 7.06
N ALA A 235 49.62 8.09 8.31
CA ALA A 235 48.76 8.91 9.15
C ALA A 235 49.08 10.42 9.12
N GLY A 236 48.08 11.23 8.68
CA GLY A 236 48.02 12.65 9.03
C GLY A 236 47.40 13.60 8.06
N GLN A 237 47.41 13.43 6.73
CA GLN A 237 46.99 14.48 5.81
C GLN A 237 46.44 14.03 4.43
N GLU A 238 45.91 12.85 4.28
CA GLU A 238 45.31 12.49 2.98
C GLU A 238 43.83 12.79 2.90
N ALA A 239 43.43 13.35 1.71
CA ALA A 239 42.02 13.53 1.37
C ALA A 239 41.28 12.18 1.39
N PRO A 240 40.03 12.13 1.89
CA PRO A 240 39.23 10.93 1.90
C PRO A 240 39.05 10.38 0.47
N LYS A 241 39.07 9.07 0.31
CA LYS A 241 38.87 8.41 -0.98
C LYS A 241 37.39 8.33 -1.30
N THR A 242 37.06 8.68 -2.53
CA THR A 242 35.69 8.77 -3.03
C THR A 242 35.22 7.45 -3.62
N ILE A 243 33.97 7.06 -3.31
CA ILE A 243 33.30 5.90 -3.88
C ILE A 243 32.04 6.38 -4.58
N GLY A 244 31.84 5.99 -5.84
CA GLY A 244 30.65 6.37 -6.59
C GLY A 244 30.60 5.85 -8.01
N ARG A 245 29.54 6.22 -8.75
CA ARG A 245 29.24 5.71 -10.10
C ARG A 245 30.11 6.35 -11.17
N THR A 246 30.37 7.63 -11.04
CA THR A 246 31.09 8.39 -12.10
C THR A 246 32.59 8.09 -12.13
N PRO A 247 33.26 8.25 -13.29
CA PRO A 247 34.69 7.95 -13.44
C PRO A 247 35.64 8.81 -12.60
N ASP A 248 35.16 9.93 -12.06
CA ASP A 248 35.94 10.86 -11.23
C ASP A 248 36.09 10.38 -9.77
N ASN A 249 35.52 9.21 -9.40
CA ASN A 249 35.74 8.62 -8.10
C ASN A 249 36.99 7.77 -8.06
N ASP A 250 37.68 7.76 -6.88
CA ASP A 250 38.83 6.88 -6.65
C ASP A 250 38.44 5.40 -6.79
N ILE A 251 37.22 5.04 -6.33
CA ILE A 251 36.65 3.69 -6.47
C ILE A 251 35.34 3.83 -7.27
N ARG A 252 35.35 3.36 -8.49
CA ARG A 252 34.21 3.41 -9.38
C ARG A 252 33.34 2.17 -9.25
N ILE A 253 32.06 2.35 -8.99
CA ILE A 253 31.04 1.28 -8.99
C ILE A 253 30.02 1.56 -10.08
N ASP A 254 30.14 0.91 -11.23
CA ASP A 254 29.27 1.12 -12.39
C ASP A 254 27.95 0.38 -12.23
N HIS A 255 27.09 0.93 -11.37
CA HIS A 255 25.73 0.41 -11.15
C HIS A 255 24.72 1.55 -11.10
N ALA A 256 23.54 1.32 -11.71
CA ALA A 256 22.49 2.32 -11.89
C ALA A 256 21.97 2.95 -10.60
N GLN A 257 21.95 2.20 -9.53
CA GLN A 257 21.40 2.62 -8.24
C GLN A 257 22.48 3.21 -7.30
N VAL A 258 23.73 3.36 -7.77
CA VAL A 258 24.81 4.04 -7.03
C VAL A 258 24.82 5.51 -7.43
N SER A 259 24.89 6.41 -6.44
CA SER A 259 25.00 7.85 -6.69
C SER A 259 26.35 8.22 -7.34
N SER A 260 26.40 9.34 -8.06
CA SER A 260 27.62 9.82 -8.72
C SER A 260 28.81 9.91 -7.75
N ARG A 261 28.58 10.47 -6.55
CA ARG A 261 29.48 10.46 -5.40
C ARG A 261 28.71 9.92 -4.21
N HIS A 262 28.90 8.64 -3.89
CA HIS A 262 28.04 7.93 -2.95
C HIS A 262 28.58 7.97 -1.52
N ALA A 263 29.84 7.59 -1.32
CA ALA A 263 30.44 7.48 -0.01
C ALA A 263 31.90 7.96 -0.01
N LEU A 264 32.44 8.16 1.19
CA LEU A 264 33.84 8.48 1.43
C LEU A 264 34.46 7.41 2.34
N LEU A 265 35.70 7.04 2.03
CA LEU A 265 36.51 6.18 2.84
C LEU A 265 37.60 7.03 3.52
N HIS A 266 37.62 7.02 4.85
CA HIS A 266 38.55 7.81 5.67
C HIS A 266 39.48 6.87 6.41
N LYS A 267 40.75 7.26 6.52
CA LYS A 267 41.73 6.63 7.44
C LYS A 267 42.07 7.60 8.57
N VAL A 268 41.88 7.15 9.80
CA VAL A 268 42.24 7.92 10.98
C VAL A 268 43.14 7.05 11.85
N GLY A 269 44.46 7.31 11.83
CA GLY A 269 45.43 6.45 12.45
C GLY A 269 45.52 5.09 11.77
N SER A 270 45.32 4.03 12.52
CA SER A 270 45.24 2.63 12.02
C SER A 270 43.79 2.20 11.71
N GLU A 271 42.81 3.08 11.93
CA GLU A 271 41.40 2.75 11.79
C GLU A 271 40.79 3.29 10.49
N LEU A 272 39.88 2.50 9.88
CA LEU A 272 39.18 2.82 8.65
C LEU A 272 37.73 3.17 8.95
N PHE A 273 37.23 4.24 8.33
CA PHE A 273 35.84 4.69 8.48
C PHE A 273 35.22 4.91 7.11
N ILE A 274 33.94 4.59 7.00
CA ILE A 274 33.11 4.92 5.83
C ILE A 274 32.07 5.96 6.22
N GLU A 275 31.80 6.91 5.32
CA GLU A 275 30.84 8.01 5.48
C GLU A 275 29.92 8.09 4.26
N ASP A 276 28.61 8.10 4.46
CA ASP A 276 27.64 8.32 3.39
C ASP A 276 27.54 9.83 3.06
N ARG A 277 27.60 10.19 1.78
CA ARG A 277 27.52 11.58 1.31
C ARG A 277 26.09 12.09 1.01
N GLY A 278 25.08 11.53 1.66
CA GLY A 278 23.69 11.83 1.33
C GLY A 278 23.25 11.11 0.07
N SER A 279 23.75 9.90 -0.12
CA SER A 279 23.41 9.09 -1.28
C SER A 279 21.92 8.74 -1.35
N ALA A 280 21.39 8.57 -2.57
CA ALA A 280 19.96 8.30 -2.77
C ALA A 280 19.51 6.98 -2.13
N ASN A 281 20.32 5.92 -2.29
CA ASN A 281 19.98 4.59 -1.81
C ASN A 281 20.69 4.19 -0.52
N GLY A 282 21.55 5.05 0.02
CA GLY A 282 22.23 4.85 1.31
C GLY A 282 23.45 3.93 1.26
N THR A 283 24.30 4.09 2.28
CA THR A 283 25.42 3.20 2.58
C THR A 283 25.06 2.39 3.81
N TYR A 284 25.32 1.07 3.79
CA TYR A 284 25.00 0.17 4.90
C TYR A 284 26.24 -0.59 5.34
N VAL A 285 26.43 -0.70 6.63
CA VAL A 285 27.54 -1.47 7.24
C VAL A 285 26.93 -2.49 8.19
N ARG A 286 27.27 -3.77 8.02
CA ARG A 286 26.73 -4.87 8.84
C ARG A 286 25.19 -4.83 8.91
N GLY A 287 24.52 -4.57 7.76
CA GLY A 287 23.05 -4.48 7.65
C GLY A 287 22.42 -3.19 8.20
N GLN A 288 23.20 -2.26 8.79
CA GLN A 288 22.67 -1.00 9.32
C GLN A 288 22.97 0.17 8.37
N ARG A 289 21.96 0.99 8.07
CA ARG A 289 22.14 2.20 7.28
C ARG A 289 22.92 3.25 8.05
N ILE A 290 23.90 3.85 7.39
CA ILE A 290 24.68 4.96 7.95
C ILE A 290 23.89 6.27 7.71
N PRO A 291 23.68 7.09 8.74
CA PRO A 291 23.18 8.45 8.56
C PRO A 291 24.16 9.28 7.70
N PRO A 292 23.66 10.15 6.78
CA PRO A 292 24.53 11.01 5.97
C PRO A 292 25.46 11.85 6.81
N GLY A 293 26.76 11.89 6.44
CA GLY A 293 27.79 12.62 7.14
C GLY A 293 28.34 11.94 8.41
N GLN A 294 27.78 10.80 8.83
CA GLN A 294 28.30 10.05 9.96
C GLN A 294 29.38 9.07 9.52
N ARG A 295 30.50 9.05 10.24
CA ARG A 295 31.60 8.09 10.04
C ARG A 295 31.38 6.85 10.86
N VAL A 296 31.40 5.69 10.21
CA VAL A 296 31.24 4.37 10.85
C VAL A 296 32.53 3.59 10.63
N LYS A 297 33.08 3.01 11.70
CA LYS A 297 34.28 2.18 11.66
C LYS A 297 34.02 0.89 10.88
N VAL A 298 34.91 0.59 9.95
CA VAL A 298 34.92 -0.62 9.13
C VAL A 298 36.29 -1.31 9.22
N GLY A 299 36.32 -2.62 9.04
CA GLY A 299 37.53 -3.45 9.13
C GLY A 299 37.67 -4.40 7.95
N ASN A 300 38.75 -5.19 8.02
CA ASN A 300 39.02 -6.22 7.01
C ASN A 300 37.91 -7.29 7.03
N GLY A 301 37.33 -7.58 5.86
CA GLY A 301 36.27 -8.58 5.72
C GLY A 301 34.85 -8.04 6.04
N ASP A 302 34.68 -6.76 6.39
CA ASP A 302 33.35 -6.19 6.62
C ASP A 302 32.53 -6.12 5.32
N ASN A 303 31.28 -6.55 5.42
CA ASN A 303 30.29 -6.38 4.36
C ASN A 303 29.72 -4.95 4.39
N VAL A 304 29.88 -4.25 3.30
CA VAL A 304 29.39 -2.89 3.10
C VAL A 304 28.50 -2.87 1.85
N PHE A 305 27.29 -2.33 1.98
CA PHE A 305 26.44 -2.10 0.82
C PHE A 305 26.53 -0.63 0.40
N ILE A 306 26.87 -0.38 -0.85
CA ILE A 306 26.86 0.93 -1.51
C ILE A 306 25.63 0.97 -2.42
N GLY A 307 24.53 1.54 -1.91
CA GLY A 307 23.22 1.28 -2.49
C GLY A 307 22.92 -0.23 -2.43
N PRO A 308 22.51 -0.87 -3.54
CA PRO A 308 22.25 -2.31 -3.55
C PRO A 308 23.53 -3.18 -3.72
N MET A 309 24.69 -2.58 -3.95
CA MET A 309 25.93 -3.31 -4.24
C MET A 309 26.55 -3.89 -2.97
N PRO A 310 26.58 -5.22 -2.79
CA PRO A 310 27.30 -5.85 -1.69
C PRO A 310 28.82 -5.84 -1.99
N LEU A 311 29.57 -5.25 -1.11
CA LEU A 311 31.02 -5.12 -1.21
C LEU A 311 31.68 -5.70 0.02
N VAL A 312 32.87 -6.29 -0.17
CA VAL A 312 33.74 -6.73 0.92
C VAL A 312 34.98 -5.85 0.92
N LEU A 313 35.31 -5.29 2.06
CA LEU A 313 36.54 -4.52 2.23
C LEU A 313 37.70 -5.46 2.55
N GLN A 314 38.75 -5.43 1.74
CA GLN A 314 40.03 -6.11 2.03
C GLN A 314 41.06 -5.04 2.38
N VAL A 315 41.59 -5.12 3.60
CA VAL A 315 42.55 -4.18 4.12
C VAL A 315 43.87 -4.87 4.30
N GLU A 316 44.89 -4.48 3.50
CA GLU A 316 46.29 -4.99 3.60
C GLU A 316 47.21 -3.81 3.89
N ALA A 317 47.74 -3.76 5.12
CA ALA A 317 48.63 -2.71 5.59
C ALA A 317 48.13 -1.28 5.31
N ASN A 318 48.51 -0.66 4.20
CA ASN A 318 48.08 0.67 3.80
C ASN A 318 47.11 0.70 2.62
N ASP A 319 46.85 -0.43 2.02
CA ASP A 319 45.98 -0.54 0.85
C ASP A 319 44.60 -1.07 1.25
N VAL A 320 43.57 -0.48 0.63
CA VAL A 320 42.19 -0.97 0.77
C VAL A 320 41.71 -1.37 -0.61
N ALA A 321 41.37 -2.63 -0.77
CA ALA A 321 40.69 -3.11 -1.96
C ALA A 321 39.21 -3.27 -1.67
N VAL A 322 38.38 -2.76 -2.56
CA VAL A 322 36.94 -2.97 -2.54
C VAL A 322 36.63 -4.10 -3.51
N VAL A 323 36.09 -5.18 -3.00
CA VAL A 323 35.94 -6.45 -3.72
C VAL A 323 34.47 -6.80 -3.81
N VAL A 324 34.04 -7.29 -4.99
CA VAL A 324 32.75 -7.94 -5.18
C VAL A 324 32.96 -9.43 -5.25
N GLU A 325 32.15 -10.18 -4.51
CA GLU A 325 32.08 -11.64 -4.70
C GLU A 325 31.22 -11.93 -5.94
N ASP A 326 31.83 -12.46 -6.96
CA ASP A 326 31.23 -12.72 -8.26
C ASP A 326 31.58 -14.13 -8.81
N SER A 327 31.43 -14.32 -10.09
CA SER A 327 31.91 -15.51 -10.80
C SER A 327 32.68 -15.10 -12.05
N ASP A 328 33.55 -15.95 -12.55
CA ASP A 328 34.33 -15.72 -13.77
C ASP A 328 33.47 -15.31 -14.95
N GLN A 329 32.20 -15.78 -15.00
CA GLN A 329 31.27 -15.49 -16.08
C GLN A 329 30.71 -14.07 -16.01
N TRP A 330 30.59 -13.46 -14.80
CA TRP A 330 29.98 -12.14 -14.59
C TRP A 330 30.88 -11.23 -13.74
N ALA A 331 32.17 -11.21 -14.05
CA ALA A 331 33.16 -10.45 -13.29
C ALA A 331 32.75 -8.98 -13.09
N GLY A 332 32.82 -8.49 -11.87
CA GLY A 332 32.50 -7.11 -11.49
C GLY A 332 31.03 -6.79 -11.39
N LYS A 333 30.11 -7.75 -11.61
CA LYS A 333 28.66 -7.52 -11.47
C LYS A 333 28.13 -8.05 -10.12
N PRO A 334 27.18 -7.35 -9.51
CA PRO A 334 26.56 -7.84 -8.28
C PRO A 334 25.73 -9.09 -8.56
N LEU A 335 25.98 -10.14 -7.84
CA LEU A 335 25.25 -11.39 -7.93
C LEU A 335 24.32 -11.53 -6.74
N PHE A 336 23.05 -11.79 -7.01
CA PHE A 336 22.02 -11.92 -6.00
C PHE A 336 21.35 -13.28 -6.06
N GLU A 337 21.40 -13.99 -4.94
CA GLU A 337 20.60 -15.17 -4.71
C GLU A 337 19.33 -14.79 -3.93
N ILE A 338 18.21 -15.42 -4.24
CA ILE A 338 16.97 -15.29 -3.48
C ILE A 338 16.53 -16.64 -2.95
N GLU A 339 16.22 -16.68 -1.67
CA GLU A 339 15.78 -17.87 -0.97
C GLU A 339 14.41 -17.66 -0.34
N ALA A 340 13.49 -18.54 -0.66
CA ALA A 340 12.24 -18.72 0.04
C ALA A 340 12.43 -19.82 1.08
N TRP A 341 12.21 -19.53 2.36
CA TRP A 341 12.37 -20.45 3.46
C TRP A 341 11.04 -20.63 4.18
N ASP A 342 10.43 -21.80 3.99
CA ASP A 342 9.22 -22.24 4.69
C ASP A 342 8.07 -21.21 4.65
N LEU A 343 7.81 -20.62 3.47
CA LEU A 343 6.83 -19.55 3.32
C LEU A 343 5.41 -20.04 3.48
N VAL A 344 4.69 -19.45 4.43
CA VAL A 344 3.26 -19.65 4.62
C VAL A 344 2.57 -18.29 4.53
N LEU A 345 1.51 -18.22 3.75
CA LEU A 345 0.67 -17.02 3.68
C LEU A 345 -0.80 -17.38 3.85
N GLN A 346 -1.41 -16.81 4.85
CA GLN A 346 -2.82 -16.97 5.18
C GLN A 346 -3.53 -15.62 5.17
N VAL A 347 -4.68 -15.55 4.55
CA VAL A 347 -5.53 -14.36 4.47
C VAL A 347 -6.96 -14.69 4.90
N PRO A 348 -7.73 -13.73 5.44
CA PRO A 348 -9.16 -13.95 5.67
C PRO A 348 -9.88 -14.38 4.39
N ASP A 349 -10.72 -15.39 4.46
CA ASP A 349 -11.51 -15.80 3.29
C ASP A 349 -12.54 -14.71 2.94
N ARG A 350 -12.76 -14.51 1.65
CA ARG A 350 -13.73 -13.50 1.16
C ARG A 350 -15.17 -13.87 1.48
N ASP A 351 -15.48 -15.17 1.44
CA ASP A 351 -16.83 -15.70 1.66
C ASP A 351 -17.13 -15.88 3.15
N ASN A 352 -16.08 -16.13 3.95
CA ASN A 352 -16.18 -16.26 5.41
C ASN A 352 -14.99 -15.58 6.09
N PRO A 353 -15.08 -14.27 6.45
CA PRO A 353 -13.96 -13.51 7.02
C PRO A 353 -13.38 -14.06 8.32
N ASN A 354 -14.09 -14.97 8.98
CA ASN A 354 -13.63 -15.63 10.20
C ASN A 354 -12.77 -16.86 9.94
N GLU A 355 -12.66 -17.31 8.68
CA GLU A 355 -11.82 -18.43 8.27
C GLU A 355 -10.57 -17.89 7.55
N LEU A 356 -9.43 -18.53 7.80
CA LEU A 356 -8.18 -18.22 7.12
C LEU A 356 -8.02 -19.15 5.91
N LYS A 357 -7.84 -18.55 4.76
CA LYS A 357 -7.50 -19.25 3.52
C LYS A 357 -5.99 -19.25 3.32
N THR A 358 -5.40 -20.42 3.22
CA THR A 358 -3.98 -20.57 2.92
C THR A 358 -3.75 -20.35 1.42
N LEU A 359 -2.93 -19.35 1.09
CA LEU A 359 -2.53 -19.01 -0.27
C LEU A 359 -1.16 -19.57 -0.65
N LEU A 360 -0.25 -19.71 0.33
CA LEU A 360 1.06 -20.36 0.23
C LEU A 360 1.21 -21.34 1.40
N ASP A 361 1.62 -22.58 1.12
CA ASP A 361 1.72 -23.66 2.08
C ASP A 361 3.14 -24.26 2.04
N HIS A 362 4.00 -23.82 2.98
CA HIS A 362 5.37 -24.31 3.19
C HIS A 362 6.26 -24.27 1.93
N VAL A 363 6.29 -23.11 1.22
CA VAL A 363 7.08 -22.97 0.00
C VAL A 363 8.55 -22.72 0.34
N SER A 364 9.42 -23.62 -0.12
CA SER A 364 10.86 -23.48 0.06
C SER A 364 11.60 -23.73 -1.26
N PHE A 365 12.46 -22.79 -1.67
CA PHE A 365 13.39 -22.95 -2.79
C PHE A 365 14.46 -21.86 -2.75
N LYS A 366 15.55 -22.08 -3.49
CA LYS A 366 16.62 -21.09 -3.63
C LYS A 366 16.99 -20.89 -5.11
N ALA A 367 16.91 -19.67 -5.59
CA ALA A 367 17.35 -19.25 -6.90
C ALA A 367 18.75 -18.64 -6.82
N LEU A 368 19.62 -19.04 -7.72
CA LEU A 368 21.00 -18.55 -7.83
C LEU A 368 21.12 -17.47 -8.90
N PRO A 369 22.18 -16.66 -8.88
CA PRO A 369 22.43 -15.66 -9.92
C PRO A 369 22.40 -16.27 -11.32
N GLY A 370 21.71 -15.59 -12.25
CA GLY A 370 21.56 -16.05 -13.64
C GLY A 370 20.50 -17.13 -13.84
N ASP A 371 19.79 -17.56 -12.80
CA ASP A 371 18.68 -18.50 -12.95
C ASP A 371 17.48 -17.84 -13.68
N PHE A 372 16.97 -18.55 -14.68
CA PHE A 372 15.74 -18.22 -15.38
C PHE A 372 14.67 -19.28 -15.05
N ILE A 373 13.74 -18.93 -14.15
CA ILE A 373 12.83 -19.86 -13.50
C ILE A 373 11.42 -19.74 -14.05
N ALA A 374 10.84 -20.84 -14.50
CA ALA A 374 9.44 -20.95 -14.84
C ALA A 374 8.60 -21.24 -13.58
N LEU A 375 7.77 -20.32 -13.14
CA LEU A 375 6.79 -20.56 -12.08
C LEU A 375 5.47 -21.00 -12.71
N MET A 376 5.12 -22.25 -12.53
CA MET A 376 3.98 -22.90 -13.20
C MET A 376 2.98 -23.43 -12.17
N GLY A 377 1.77 -23.68 -12.65
CA GLY A 377 0.70 -24.25 -11.84
C GLY A 377 -0.68 -23.83 -12.33
N PRO A 378 -1.76 -24.53 -11.92
CA PRO A 378 -3.12 -24.18 -12.30
C PRO A 378 -3.50 -22.76 -11.81
N SER A 379 -4.62 -22.26 -12.32
CA SER A 379 -5.21 -21.00 -11.82
C SER A 379 -5.56 -21.15 -10.34
N GLY A 380 -5.21 -20.15 -9.53
CA GLY A 380 -5.41 -20.18 -8.08
C GLY A 380 -4.36 -20.98 -7.29
N ALA A 381 -3.26 -21.41 -7.92
CA ALA A 381 -2.16 -22.09 -7.23
C ALA A 381 -1.25 -21.15 -6.43
N GLY A 382 -1.56 -19.87 -6.31
CA GLY A 382 -0.76 -18.90 -5.54
C GLY A 382 0.45 -18.32 -6.26
N LYS A 383 0.60 -18.47 -7.58
CA LYS A 383 1.76 -17.99 -8.36
C LYS A 383 2.02 -16.48 -8.19
N THR A 384 1.03 -15.66 -8.52
CA THR A 384 1.12 -14.19 -8.34
C THR A 384 1.35 -13.83 -6.88
N THR A 385 0.71 -14.53 -5.94
CA THR A 385 0.90 -14.34 -4.51
C THR A 385 2.35 -14.61 -4.11
N LEU A 386 2.95 -15.68 -4.60
CA LEU A 386 4.36 -16.00 -4.35
C LEU A 386 5.27 -14.92 -4.93
N LEU A 387 5.04 -14.44 -6.16
CA LEU A 387 5.82 -13.33 -6.74
C LEU A 387 5.72 -12.06 -5.89
N LEU A 388 4.53 -11.73 -5.38
CA LEU A 388 4.32 -10.56 -4.52
C LEU A 388 5.00 -10.72 -3.14
N THR A 389 5.10 -11.94 -2.64
CA THR A 389 5.86 -12.21 -1.40
C THR A 389 7.37 -12.12 -1.65
N LEU A 390 7.87 -12.67 -2.75
CA LEU A 390 9.30 -12.64 -3.09
C LEU A 390 9.81 -11.24 -3.45
N ASN A 391 8.96 -10.37 -3.96
CA ASN A 391 9.35 -9.00 -4.29
C ASN A 391 9.19 -8.00 -3.13
N GLY A 392 8.75 -8.46 -1.95
CA GLY A 392 8.59 -7.65 -0.75
C GLY A 392 7.26 -6.90 -0.64
N TYR A 393 6.30 -7.12 -1.55
CA TYR A 393 5.00 -6.41 -1.52
C TYR A 393 4.01 -7.03 -0.53
N LEU A 394 4.12 -8.34 -0.28
CA LEU A 394 3.18 -9.07 0.55
C LEU A 394 3.96 -9.92 1.57
N PRO A 395 4.11 -9.46 2.82
CA PRO A 395 4.85 -10.20 3.83
C PRO A 395 4.18 -11.55 4.12
N PRO A 396 4.96 -12.63 4.26
CA PRO A 396 4.44 -13.95 4.61
C PRO A 396 3.89 -13.95 6.03
N SER A 397 2.93 -14.83 6.31
CA SER A 397 2.42 -15.06 7.67
C SER A 397 3.42 -15.84 8.53
N ALA A 398 4.22 -16.72 7.92
CA ALA A 398 5.33 -17.44 8.53
C ALA A 398 6.41 -17.75 7.46
N GLY A 399 7.62 -18.09 7.93
CA GLY A 399 8.76 -18.27 7.05
C GLY A 399 9.48 -16.97 6.73
N GLN A 400 10.46 -16.99 5.84
CA GLN A 400 11.31 -15.85 5.50
C GLN A 400 11.67 -15.84 4.00
N VAL A 401 11.77 -14.66 3.44
CA VAL A 401 12.42 -14.43 2.13
C VAL A 401 13.79 -13.84 2.40
N ARG A 402 14.83 -14.45 1.88
CA ARG A 402 16.22 -13.99 2.07
C ARG A 402 16.86 -13.63 0.74
N ILE A 403 17.63 -12.56 0.74
CA ILE A 403 18.47 -12.16 -0.39
C ILE A 403 19.93 -12.14 0.09
N ASN A 404 20.80 -12.94 -0.52
CA ASN A 404 22.19 -13.14 -0.07
C ASN A 404 22.29 -13.50 1.43
N GLY A 405 21.33 -14.25 1.96
CA GLY A 405 21.28 -14.65 3.37
C GLY A 405 20.61 -13.64 4.31
N GLU A 406 20.37 -12.41 3.90
CA GLU A 406 19.70 -11.37 4.69
C GLU A 406 18.19 -11.41 4.49
N ASP A 407 17.40 -11.19 5.55
CA ASP A 407 15.94 -11.12 5.42
C ASP A 407 15.51 -9.93 4.57
N LEU A 408 14.76 -10.22 3.47
CA LEU A 408 14.31 -9.21 2.51
C LEU A 408 13.56 -8.06 3.19
N TYR A 409 12.68 -8.36 4.13
CA TYR A 409 11.82 -7.35 4.75
C TYR A 409 12.58 -6.42 5.69
N SER A 410 13.74 -6.87 6.21
CA SER A 410 14.65 -6.05 7.00
C SER A 410 15.50 -5.10 6.14
N ILE A 411 15.88 -5.52 4.92
CA ILE A 411 16.73 -4.76 3.99
C ILE A 411 15.95 -4.21 2.79
N TYR A 412 14.61 -4.28 2.81
CA TYR A 412 13.77 -3.94 1.67
C TYR A 412 14.02 -2.53 1.13
N ASP A 413 14.19 -1.55 2.01
CA ASP A 413 14.45 -0.16 1.62
C ASP A 413 15.75 0.00 0.82
N ASN A 414 16.75 -0.87 1.05
CA ASN A 414 18.00 -0.89 0.30
C ASN A 414 17.81 -1.48 -1.10
N LEU A 415 17.05 -2.56 -1.22
CA LEU A 415 16.89 -3.34 -2.46
C LEU A 415 15.73 -2.89 -3.34
N ARG A 416 14.81 -2.11 -2.81
CA ARG A 416 13.56 -1.68 -3.45
C ARG A 416 13.71 -1.12 -4.86
N GLY A 417 14.79 -0.37 -5.13
CA GLY A 417 15.10 0.14 -6.47
C GLY A 417 15.74 -0.88 -7.41
N SER A 418 16.20 -2.01 -6.90
CA SER A 418 16.96 -3.05 -7.61
C SER A 418 16.16 -4.33 -7.87
N ILE A 419 14.93 -4.40 -7.37
CA ILE A 419 13.98 -5.46 -7.66
C ILE A 419 13.00 -4.94 -8.72
N GLY A 420 12.91 -5.62 -9.86
CA GLY A 420 11.97 -5.33 -10.94
C GLY A 420 10.74 -6.23 -10.84
N TYR A 421 9.54 -5.64 -10.98
CA TYR A 421 8.29 -6.39 -11.05
C TYR A 421 7.44 -5.94 -12.24
N VAL A 422 7.18 -6.87 -13.15
CA VAL A 422 6.32 -6.67 -14.33
C VAL A 422 5.01 -7.38 -14.09
N PRO A 423 3.91 -6.67 -13.89
CA PRO A 423 2.60 -7.26 -13.64
C PRO A 423 1.98 -7.86 -14.91
N GLN A 424 0.92 -8.66 -14.71
CA GLN A 424 0.17 -9.30 -15.78
C GLN A 424 -0.44 -8.29 -16.74
N ASP A 425 -1.10 -7.25 -16.21
CA ASP A 425 -1.70 -6.19 -17.02
C ASP A 425 -0.65 -5.17 -17.48
N ASP A 426 -0.91 -4.55 -18.65
CA ASP A 426 -0.06 -3.48 -19.17
C ASP A 426 -0.31 -2.18 -18.43
N ILE A 427 0.53 -1.92 -17.41
CA ILE A 427 0.44 -0.72 -16.57
C ILE A 427 1.25 0.41 -17.18
N VAL A 428 0.72 1.06 -18.22
CA VAL A 428 1.36 2.16 -18.96
C VAL A 428 0.36 3.27 -19.28
N HIS A 429 0.85 4.48 -19.48
CA HIS A 429 0.05 5.57 -20.02
C HIS A 429 -0.01 5.44 -21.56
N PRO A 430 -1.16 5.14 -22.15
CA PRO A 430 -1.27 4.91 -23.57
C PRO A 430 -1.01 6.15 -24.43
N GLU A 431 -1.09 7.34 -23.84
CA GLU A 431 -0.85 8.63 -24.50
C GLU A 431 0.63 8.95 -24.69
N LEU A 432 1.51 8.32 -23.90
CA LEU A 432 2.94 8.54 -23.99
C LEU A 432 3.56 7.75 -25.16
N THR A 433 4.68 8.24 -25.68
CA THR A 433 5.52 7.44 -26.58
C THR A 433 6.30 6.39 -25.78
N VAL A 434 6.78 5.35 -26.46
CA VAL A 434 7.63 4.32 -25.85
C VAL A 434 8.84 4.95 -25.16
N TRP A 435 9.53 5.86 -25.85
CA TRP A 435 10.66 6.62 -25.28
C TRP A 435 10.28 7.36 -24.00
N GLU A 436 9.19 8.12 -24.04
CA GLU A 436 8.77 8.92 -22.88
C GLU A 436 8.37 8.07 -21.69
N ALA A 437 7.66 6.97 -21.91
CA ALA A 437 7.27 6.07 -20.83
C ALA A 437 8.49 5.50 -20.08
N VAL A 438 9.49 5.04 -20.83
CA VAL A 438 10.74 4.52 -20.24
C VAL A 438 11.56 5.65 -19.59
N ARG A 439 11.62 6.84 -20.22
CA ARG A 439 12.33 8.00 -19.68
C ARG A 439 11.71 8.52 -18.38
N TYR A 440 10.37 8.61 -18.27
CA TYR A 440 9.69 8.95 -17.03
C TYR A 440 9.93 7.90 -15.94
N SER A 441 9.92 6.60 -16.29
CA SER A 441 10.27 5.54 -15.36
C SER A 441 11.70 5.68 -14.85
N ALA A 442 12.65 5.95 -15.74
CA ALA A 442 14.05 6.20 -15.37
C ALA A 442 14.20 7.38 -14.41
N ARG A 443 13.64 8.54 -14.75
CA ARG A 443 13.68 9.75 -13.91
C ARG A 443 13.03 9.57 -12.54
N PHE A 444 12.04 8.70 -12.45
CA PHE A 444 11.33 8.45 -11.21
C PHE A 444 12.08 7.53 -10.25
N ARG A 445 12.90 6.61 -10.81
CA ARG A 445 13.52 5.51 -10.07
C ARG A 445 15.03 5.64 -9.91
N LEU A 446 15.72 6.29 -10.85
CA LEU A 446 17.17 6.50 -10.77
C LEU A 446 17.51 7.57 -9.72
N PRO A 447 18.72 7.55 -9.17
CA PRO A 447 19.23 8.62 -8.32
C PRO A 447 19.04 10.01 -8.93
N PRO A 448 18.72 11.04 -8.12
CA PRO A 448 18.43 12.40 -8.62
C PRO A 448 19.65 13.13 -9.20
N ASP A 449 20.85 12.59 -9.05
CA ASP A 449 22.12 13.09 -9.52
C ASP A 449 22.50 12.63 -10.94
N TYR A 450 21.59 11.93 -11.62
CA TYR A 450 21.75 11.61 -13.03
C TYR A 450 21.58 12.85 -13.91
N SER A 451 22.49 13.06 -14.86
CA SER A 451 22.29 14.05 -15.91
C SER A 451 21.24 13.59 -16.94
N GLU A 452 20.66 14.54 -17.67
CA GLU A 452 19.67 14.21 -18.71
C GLU A 452 20.27 13.34 -19.80
N GLU A 453 21.55 13.57 -20.17
CA GLU A 453 22.26 12.80 -21.16
C GLU A 453 22.53 11.35 -20.69
N GLU A 454 22.82 11.16 -19.41
CA GLU A 454 22.99 9.82 -18.82
C GLU A 454 21.66 9.06 -18.85
N ILE A 455 20.55 9.74 -18.51
CA ILE A 455 19.20 9.14 -18.54
C ILE A 455 18.86 8.74 -19.98
N ASP A 456 19.06 9.64 -20.94
CA ASP A 456 18.72 9.41 -22.35
C ASP A 456 19.57 8.29 -22.96
N ARG A 457 20.85 8.21 -22.63
CA ARG A 457 21.73 7.11 -23.01
C ARG A 457 21.25 5.77 -22.45
N ARG A 458 20.83 5.76 -21.18
CA ARG A 458 20.35 4.56 -20.52
C ARG A 458 19.02 4.08 -21.11
N VAL A 459 18.11 5.01 -21.42
CA VAL A 459 16.85 4.72 -22.13
C VAL A 459 17.14 4.10 -23.48
N SER A 460 18.05 4.71 -24.29
CA SER A 460 18.45 4.17 -25.61
C SER A 460 18.99 2.75 -25.47
N THR A 461 19.92 2.52 -24.56
CA THR A 461 20.51 1.19 -24.33
C THR A 461 19.45 0.16 -23.95
N THR A 462 18.50 0.53 -23.08
CA THR A 462 17.42 -0.38 -22.66
C THR A 462 16.47 -0.70 -23.82
N LEU A 463 16.11 0.29 -24.63
CA LEU A 463 15.26 0.07 -25.79
C LEU A 463 15.95 -0.81 -26.84
N ALA A 464 17.27 -0.63 -27.05
CA ALA A 464 18.08 -1.47 -27.92
C ALA A 464 18.12 -2.93 -27.44
N GLN A 465 18.37 -3.15 -26.15
CA GLN A 465 18.37 -4.50 -25.55
C GLN A 465 17.06 -5.25 -25.78
N LEU A 466 15.93 -4.53 -25.85
CA LEU A 466 14.60 -5.12 -26.03
C LEU A 466 14.08 -5.04 -27.48
N GLY A 467 14.89 -4.53 -28.41
CA GLY A 467 14.51 -4.39 -29.84
C GLY A 467 13.34 -3.43 -30.05
N LEU A 468 13.29 -2.33 -29.30
CA LEU A 468 12.22 -1.31 -29.34
C LEU A 468 12.68 0.00 -30.00
N GLU A 469 13.91 0.11 -30.53
CA GLU A 469 14.46 1.33 -31.10
C GLU A 469 13.59 1.86 -32.24
N GLY A 470 13.18 0.99 -33.17
CA GLY A 470 12.38 1.37 -34.33
C GLY A 470 10.99 1.94 -34.00
N VAL A 471 10.47 1.65 -32.79
CA VAL A 471 9.14 2.09 -32.32
C VAL A 471 9.20 3.11 -31.17
N ALA A 472 10.39 3.57 -30.83
CA ALA A 472 10.62 4.46 -29.67
C ALA A 472 9.79 5.76 -29.73
N HIS A 473 9.58 6.30 -30.91
CA HIS A 473 8.82 7.53 -31.18
C HIS A 473 7.30 7.33 -31.26
N LEU A 474 6.82 6.10 -31.38
CA LEU A 474 5.40 5.80 -31.49
C LEU A 474 4.70 5.90 -30.13
N GLN A 475 3.45 6.35 -30.14
CA GLN A 475 2.61 6.26 -28.95
C GLN A 475 2.34 4.78 -28.63
N ILE A 476 2.26 4.47 -27.32
CA ILE A 476 1.93 3.12 -26.87
C ILE A 476 0.51 2.74 -27.30
N GLY A 477 -0.42 3.70 -27.26
CA GLY A 477 -1.79 3.55 -27.70
C GLY A 477 -2.61 2.66 -26.76
N LYS A 478 -3.94 2.66 -26.95
CA LYS A 478 -4.86 1.76 -26.23
C LYS A 478 -4.85 0.36 -26.87
N PRO A 479 -5.17 -0.71 -26.12
CA PRO A 479 -5.24 -2.07 -26.67
C PRO A 479 -6.17 -2.21 -27.89
N GLU A 480 -7.26 -1.41 -27.92
CA GLU A 480 -8.23 -1.41 -29.01
C GLU A 480 -7.71 -0.73 -30.31
N LYS A 481 -6.78 0.22 -30.15
CA LYS A 481 -6.10 0.89 -31.25
C LYS A 481 -4.67 0.36 -31.32
N LYS A 482 -4.46 -0.72 -32.07
CA LYS A 482 -3.18 -1.43 -32.21
C LYS A 482 -2.12 -0.56 -32.91
N VAL A 483 -1.46 0.32 -32.16
CA VAL A 483 -0.27 1.07 -32.61
C VAL A 483 0.97 0.19 -32.46
N LEU A 484 1.09 -0.51 -31.32
CA LEU A 484 2.14 -1.49 -31.03
C LEU A 484 1.56 -2.91 -31.07
N SER A 485 2.38 -3.91 -31.50
CA SER A 485 2.03 -5.32 -31.31
C SER A 485 1.94 -5.67 -29.82
N GLY A 486 1.23 -6.76 -29.48
CA GLY A 486 1.15 -7.25 -28.10
C GLY A 486 2.54 -7.48 -27.51
N GLY A 487 3.42 -8.12 -28.28
CA GLY A 487 4.81 -8.37 -27.89
C GLY A 487 5.63 -7.09 -27.68
N GLN A 488 5.46 -6.08 -28.55
CA GLN A 488 6.11 -4.77 -28.37
C GLN A 488 5.63 -4.08 -27.09
N ARG A 489 4.31 -4.07 -26.84
CA ARG A 489 3.73 -3.47 -25.63
C ARG A 489 4.24 -4.15 -24.35
N LYS A 490 4.32 -5.47 -24.33
CA LYS A 490 4.86 -6.23 -23.21
C LYS A 490 6.34 -5.92 -22.97
N ARG A 491 7.11 -5.80 -24.05
CA ARG A 491 8.52 -5.37 -23.98
C ARG A 491 8.67 -3.95 -23.46
N VAL A 492 7.72 -3.03 -23.73
CA VAL A 492 7.73 -1.68 -23.12
C VAL A 492 7.55 -1.76 -21.60
N ASN A 493 6.65 -2.59 -21.09
CA ASN A 493 6.51 -2.81 -19.64
C ASN A 493 7.82 -3.32 -19.01
N ILE A 494 8.47 -4.27 -19.69
CA ILE A 494 9.78 -4.79 -19.25
C ILE A 494 10.85 -3.69 -19.30
N ALA A 495 10.85 -2.85 -20.34
CA ALA A 495 11.79 -1.73 -20.49
C ALA A 495 11.69 -0.73 -19.32
N MET A 496 10.46 -0.44 -18.89
CA MET A 496 10.22 0.48 -17.77
C MET A 496 10.78 -0.04 -16.44
N GLU A 497 10.89 -1.35 -16.26
CA GLU A 497 11.56 -1.97 -15.12
C GLU A 497 13.08 -2.13 -15.36
N LEU A 498 13.47 -2.57 -16.54
CA LEU A 498 14.86 -2.86 -16.88
C LEU A 498 15.77 -1.62 -16.89
N VAL A 499 15.22 -0.43 -17.15
CA VAL A 499 15.98 0.83 -17.20
C VAL A 499 16.70 1.16 -15.88
N THR A 500 16.22 0.63 -14.77
CA THR A 500 16.86 0.76 -13.45
C THR A 500 17.93 -0.28 -13.16
N ASP A 501 18.18 -1.19 -14.11
CA ASP A 501 19.11 -2.30 -13.99
C ASP A 501 18.86 -3.20 -12.78
N PRO A 502 17.64 -3.74 -12.61
CA PRO A 502 17.32 -4.57 -11.47
C PRO A 502 18.17 -5.84 -11.47
N VAL A 503 18.53 -6.31 -10.28
CA VAL A 503 19.34 -7.53 -10.08
C VAL A 503 18.48 -8.79 -10.06
N ILE A 504 17.22 -8.66 -9.62
CA ILE A 504 16.20 -9.70 -9.65
C ILE A 504 14.98 -9.15 -10.38
N MET A 505 14.39 -9.95 -11.27
CA MET A 505 13.17 -9.58 -12.01
C MET A 505 12.08 -10.62 -11.80
N PHE A 506 10.91 -10.16 -11.43
CA PHE A 506 9.68 -10.93 -11.35
C PHE A 506 8.74 -10.52 -12.48
N LEU A 507 8.28 -11.49 -13.27
CA LEU A 507 7.35 -11.23 -14.38
C LEU A 507 6.09 -12.09 -14.18
N ASP A 508 4.95 -11.43 -14.08
CA ASP A 508 3.67 -12.12 -13.93
C ASP A 508 2.99 -12.26 -15.29
N GLU A 509 2.85 -13.50 -15.75
CA GLU A 509 2.29 -13.87 -17.04
C GLU A 509 2.80 -13.01 -18.24
N PRO A 510 4.13 -12.88 -18.44
CA PRO A 510 4.67 -11.99 -19.47
C PRO A 510 4.27 -12.39 -20.90
N THR A 511 3.82 -13.63 -21.11
CA THR A 511 3.45 -14.19 -22.40
C THR A 511 1.94 -14.23 -22.65
N SER A 512 1.14 -13.84 -21.67
CA SER A 512 -0.32 -13.86 -21.78
C SER A 512 -0.81 -12.90 -22.86
N GLY A 513 -1.68 -13.40 -23.76
CA GLY A 513 -2.28 -12.63 -24.85
C GLY A 513 -1.36 -12.33 -26.02
N LEU A 514 -0.17 -12.96 -26.09
CA LEU A 514 0.75 -12.83 -27.20
C LEU A 514 0.50 -13.91 -28.28
N ALA A 515 0.90 -13.60 -29.52
CA ALA A 515 1.02 -14.60 -30.56
C ALA A 515 2.19 -15.54 -30.25
N ALA A 516 2.20 -16.76 -30.80
CA ALA A 516 3.21 -17.77 -30.54
C ALA A 516 4.63 -17.27 -30.84
N ASP A 517 4.82 -16.61 -32.01
CA ASP A 517 6.13 -16.07 -32.40
C ASP A 517 6.62 -14.97 -31.43
N ASP A 518 5.72 -14.06 -30.99
CA ASP A 518 6.03 -13.01 -30.02
C ASP A 518 6.38 -13.62 -28.64
N THR A 519 5.69 -14.70 -28.23
CA THR A 519 5.96 -15.45 -27.01
C THR A 519 7.35 -16.07 -27.03
N THR A 520 7.65 -16.81 -28.10
CA THR A 520 8.96 -17.45 -28.27
C THR A 520 10.09 -16.42 -28.32
N ALA A 521 9.91 -15.31 -29.03
CA ALA A 521 10.88 -14.23 -29.10
C ALA A 521 11.10 -13.53 -27.74
N LEU A 522 10.04 -13.37 -26.94
CA LEU A 522 10.15 -12.77 -25.62
C LEU A 522 10.89 -13.70 -24.64
N VAL A 523 10.57 -14.99 -24.63
CA VAL A 523 11.22 -15.97 -23.75
C VAL A 523 12.70 -16.11 -24.12
N ASP A 524 13.05 -16.13 -25.41
CA ASP A 524 14.44 -16.09 -25.88
C ASP A 524 15.21 -14.86 -25.41
N LEU A 525 14.57 -13.71 -25.50
CA LEU A 525 15.16 -12.45 -25.07
C LEU A 525 15.46 -12.47 -23.56
N LEU A 526 14.50 -12.92 -22.75
CA LEU A 526 14.66 -13.02 -21.28
C LEU A 526 15.74 -14.05 -20.90
N ALA A 527 15.79 -15.21 -21.57
CA ALA A 527 16.82 -16.21 -21.35
C ALA A 527 18.23 -15.67 -21.68
N LYS A 528 18.38 -14.95 -22.80
CA LYS A 528 19.63 -14.26 -23.16
C LYS A 528 19.99 -13.19 -22.14
N LEU A 529 19.02 -12.42 -21.67
CA LEU A 529 19.23 -11.38 -20.65
C LEU A 529 19.74 -11.98 -19.34
N ALA A 530 19.10 -13.03 -18.81
CA ALA A 530 19.53 -13.70 -17.58
C ALA A 530 20.96 -14.22 -17.72
N LYS A 531 21.25 -14.93 -18.80
CA LYS A 531 22.58 -15.53 -19.04
C LYS A 531 23.69 -14.48 -19.25
N ALA A 532 23.39 -13.38 -19.95
CA ALA A 532 24.40 -12.35 -20.27
C ALA A 532 24.70 -11.43 -19.08
N THR A 533 23.73 -11.23 -18.19
CA THR A 533 23.85 -10.23 -17.11
C THR A 533 23.97 -10.82 -15.72
N GLY A 534 23.75 -12.11 -15.53
CA GLY A 534 23.70 -12.74 -14.19
C GLY A 534 22.44 -12.43 -13.39
N LYS A 535 21.46 -11.79 -14.01
CA LYS A 535 20.19 -11.46 -13.35
C LYS A 535 19.35 -12.71 -13.09
N THR A 536 18.78 -12.80 -11.90
CA THR A 536 17.80 -13.84 -11.58
C THR A 536 16.43 -13.39 -12.09
N ILE A 537 15.80 -14.19 -12.95
CA ILE A 537 14.49 -13.89 -13.54
C ILE A 537 13.51 -15.01 -13.19
N ILE A 538 12.41 -14.67 -12.52
CA ILE A 538 11.32 -15.59 -12.17
C ILE A 538 10.08 -15.15 -12.92
N ALA A 539 9.58 -15.98 -13.84
CA ALA A 539 8.41 -15.66 -14.64
C ALA A 539 7.28 -16.68 -14.43
N THR A 540 6.07 -16.21 -14.14
CA THR A 540 4.90 -17.09 -14.17
C THR A 540 4.55 -17.39 -15.62
N ILE A 541 4.30 -18.64 -15.91
CA ILE A 541 3.91 -19.08 -17.25
C ILE A 541 2.70 -20.00 -17.18
N HIS A 542 1.78 -19.79 -18.10
CA HIS A 542 0.58 -20.61 -18.22
C HIS A 542 0.67 -21.46 -19.48
N GLN A 543 0.84 -22.79 -19.30
CA GLN A 543 0.89 -23.79 -20.37
C GLN A 543 1.86 -23.43 -21.54
N PRO A 544 3.17 -23.33 -21.30
CA PRO A 544 4.15 -23.03 -22.34
C PRO A 544 4.24 -24.17 -23.38
N ALA A 545 4.64 -23.85 -24.58
CA ALA A 545 5.08 -24.82 -25.55
C ALA A 545 6.38 -25.50 -25.04
N LYS A 546 6.70 -26.68 -25.58
CA LYS A 546 7.88 -27.46 -25.15
C LYS A 546 9.18 -26.66 -25.31
N ASP A 547 9.37 -26.05 -26.48
CA ASP A 547 10.55 -25.25 -26.79
C ASP A 547 10.66 -23.99 -25.94
N GLU A 548 9.56 -23.37 -25.53
CA GLU A 548 9.52 -22.25 -24.60
C GLU A 548 9.91 -22.67 -23.17
N PHE A 549 9.35 -23.80 -22.70
CA PHE A 549 9.64 -24.33 -21.38
C PHE A 549 11.11 -24.73 -21.21
N GLU A 550 11.68 -25.35 -22.23
CA GLU A 550 13.07 -25.82 -22.20
C GLU A 550 14.12 -24.69 -22.23
N LYS A 551 13.69 -23.43 -22.51
CA LYS A 551 14.58 -22.24 -22.41
C LYS A 551 14.78 -21.78 -20.97
N PHE A 552 13.86 -22.13 -20.07
CA PHE A 552 14.07 -21.95 -18.63
C PHE A 552 15.05 -23.01 -18.12
N ASN A 553 16.00 -22.60 -17.26
CA ASN A 553 16.90 -23.57 -16.68
C ASN A 553 16.28 -24.32 -15.47
N LEU A 554 15.34 -23.68 -14.78
CA LEU A 554 14.63 -24.27 -13.64
C LEU A 554 13.10 -24.07 -13.76
N ALA A 555 12.36 -24.96 -13.11
CA ALA A 555 10.92 -24.82 -12.94
C ALA A 555 10.53 -24.99 -11.47
N LEU A 556 9.65 -24.13 -11.01
CA LEU A 556 8.90 -24.27 -9.75
C LEU A 556 7.44 -24.54 -10.10
N ILE A 557 6.94 -25.73 -9.77
CA ILE A 557 5.57 -26.13 -10.09
C ILE A 557 4.74 -26.14 -8.83
N MET A 558 3.71 -25.31 -8.80
CA MET A 558 2.81 -25.10 -7.67
C MET A 558 1.48 -25.82 -7.90
N GLY A 559 0.94 -26.40 -6.84
CA GLY A 559 -0.40 -26.97 -6.79
C GLY A 559 -1.45 -26.05 -6.15
N PRO A 560 -2.74 -26.43 -6.25
CA PRO A 560 -3.81 -25.71 -5.57
C PRO A 560 -3.58 -25.61 -4.06
N GLY A 561 -3.84 -24.43 -3.49
CA GLY A 561 -3.57 -24.14 -2.08
C GLY A 561 -2.14 -23.68 -1.79
N GLY A 562 -1.38 -23.31 -2.84
CA GLY A 562 -0.03 -22.77 -2.69
C GLY A 562 1.03 -23.83 -2.33
N ILE A 563 0.79 -25.08 -2.68
CA ILE A 563 1.63 -26.23 -2.32
C ILE A 563 2.71 -26.42 -3.40
N PRO A 564 4.03 -26.34 -3.07
CA PRO A 564 5.09 -26.62 -4.03
C PRO A 564 5.16 -28.11 -4.34
N MET A 565 5.08 -28.48 -5.63
CA MET A 565 5.09 -29.90 -6.05
C MET A 565 6.43 -30.33 -6.65
N PHE A 566 7.19 -29.42 -7.20
CA PHE A 566 8.48 -29.66 -7.82
C PHE A 566 9.32 -28.38 -7.89
N PHE A 567 10.60 -28.48 -7.65
CA PHE A 567 11.60 -27.46 -7.96
C PHE A 567 12.87 -28.08 -8.51
N GLY A 568 13.26 -27.72 -9.72
CA GLY A 568 14.46 -28.30 -10.33
C GLY A 568 14.62 -27.94 -11.81
N PRO A 569 15.64 -28.53 -12.47
CA PRO A 569 15.86 -28.34 -13.90
C PRO A 569 14.63 -28.70 -14.74
N THR A 570 14.33 -27.85 -15.73
CA THR A 570 13.23 -28.11 -16.66
C THR A 570 13.45 -29.38 -17.44
N LYS A 571 14.68 -29.63 -17.90
CA LYS A 571 15.10 -30.78 -18.69
C LYS A 571 16.35 -31.41 -18.11
N PRO A 572 16.42 -32.71 -17.90
CA PRO A 572 15.36 -33.71 -18.05
C PRO A 572 14.53 -33.93 -16.79
N ASP A 573 14.86 -33.27 -15.66
CA ASP A 573 14.44 -33.67 -14.32
C ASP A 573 12.92 -33.47 -14.08
N ALA A 574 12.32 -32.38 -14.58
CA ALA A 574 10.89 -32.18 -14.47
C ALA A 574 10.10 -33.28 -15.19
N TYR A 575 10.47 -33.58 -16.42
CA TYR A 575 9.81 -34.64 -17.20
C TYR A 575 9.96 -36.01 -16.54
N ARG A 576 11.14 -36.34 -16.02
CA ARG A 576 11.37 -37.59 -15.28
C ARG A 576 10.53 -37.69 -14.02
N PHE A 577 10.46 -36.62 -13.24
CA PHE A 577 9.70 -36.64 -11.98
C PHE A 577 8.22 -36.95 -12.21
N PHE A 578 7.59 -36.24 -13.12
CA PHE A 578 6.20 -36.48 -13.45
C PHE A 578 5.98 -37.79 -14.21
N GLY A 579 6.93 -38.21 -15.07
CA GLY A 579 6.90 -39.47 -15.82
C GLY A 579 7.05 -40.73 -14.97
N GLN A 580 7.82 -40.68 -13.88
CA GLN A 580 7.97 -41.84 -12.98
C GLN A 580 6.65 -42.31 -12.37
N TYR A 581 5.70 -41.44 -12.22
CA TYR A 581 4.38 -41.78 -11.74
C TYR A 581 3.59 -42.66 -12.73
N LEU A 582 3.78 -42.43 -14.04
CA LEU A 582 3.18 -43.25 -15.08
C LEU A 582 3.71 -44.70 -15.06
N THR A 583 4.98 -44.85 -14.79
CA THR A 583 5.59 -46.19 -14.68
C THR A 583 4.98 -47.01 -13.55
N LYS A 584 4.63 -46.35 -12.42
CA LYS A 584 3.91 -46.99 -11.30
C LYS A 584 2.49 -47.38 -11.64
N LEU A 585 1.87 -46.74 -12.63
CA LEU A 585 0.54 -47.07 -13.13
C LEU A 585 0.54 -48.05 -14.29
N GLY A 586 1.72 -48.64 -14.68
CA GLY A 586 1.85 -49.60 -15.77
C GLY A 586 1.71 -49.01 -17.17
N LYS A 587 1.86 -47.67 -17.31
CA LYS A 587 1.86 -46.97 -18.60
C LYS A 587 3.26 -46.58 -19.03
N PRO A 588 3.56 -46.52 -20.36
CA PRO A 588 4.85 -46.10 -20.82
C PRO A 588 5.17 -44.66 -20.43
N ASN A 589 6.45 -44.37 -20.23
CA ASN A 589 6.98 -43.11 -19.71
C ASN A 589 7.12 -42.05 -20.85
N ASP A 590 6.02 -41.43 -21.26
CA ASP A 590 5.96 -40.50 -22.38
C ASP A 590 5.61 -39.06 -21.94
N VAL A 591 6.18 -38.60 -20.84
CA VAL A 591 6.10 -37.18 -20.49
C VAL A 591 7.27 -36.44 -21.14
N ASP A 592 7.03 -35.79 -22.23
CA ASP A 592 8.03 -35.01 -22.97
C ASP A 592 7.57 -33.55 -23.25
N ASN A 593 6.37 -33.18 -22.76
CA ASN A 593 5.75 -31.89 -22.95
C ASN A 593 5.24 -31.34 -21.60
N PRO A 594 5.34 -30.03 -21.34
CA PRO A 594 4.77 -29.40 -20.14
C PRO A 594 3.28 -29.68 -19.95
N ARG A 595 2.52 -29.82 -21.02
CA ARG A 595 1.09 -30.16 -20.97
C ARG A 595 0.84 -31.52 -20.33
N ASP A 596 1.66 -32.50 -20.66
CA ASP A 596 1.54 -33.86 -20.10
C ASP A 596 1.74 -33.88 -18.58
N MET A 597 2.61 -32.97 -18.05
CA MET A 597 2.77 -32.82 -16.60
C MET A 597 1.47 -32.39 -15.91
N PHE A 598 0.73 -31.46 -16.52
CA PHE A 598 -0.57 -31.04 -15.99
C PHE A 598 -1.64 -32.12 -16.13
N ASP A 599 -1.60 -32.92 -17.19
CA ASP A 599 -2.49 -34.06 -17.35
C ASP A 599 -2.23 -35.12 -16.27
N MET A 600 -0.99 -35.30 -15.84
CA MET A 600 -0.66 -36.16 -14.70
C MET A 600 -1.28 -35.68 -13.39
N LEU A 601 -1.27 -34.36 -13.16
CA LEU A 601 -1.93 -33.80 -11.97
C LEU A 601 -3.43 -34.09 -11.98
N ASN A 602 -4.10 -33.92 -13.11
CA ASN A 602 -5.53 -34.19 -13.29
C ASN A 602 -5.86 -35.70 -13.15
N GLN A 603 -4.99 -36.58 -13.65
CA GLN A 603 -5.16 -38.01 -13.50
C GLN A 603 -5.12 -38.51 -12.06
N ARG A 604 -4.27 -37.86 -11.21
CA ARG A 604 -4.21 -38.21 -9.78
C ARG A 604 -5.37 -37.63 -8.98
N GLU A 605 -5.87 -36.46 -9.36
CA GLU A 605 -7.05 -35.86 -8.74
C GLU A 605 -8.28 -36.79 -8.78
N ARG A 606 -8.49 -37.46 -9.91
CA ARG A 606 -9.71 -38.24 -10.19
C ARG A 606 -9.99 -39.36 -9.17
N PRO A 607 -9.06 -40.29 -8.88
CA PRO A 607 -9.31 -41.36 -7.89
C PRO A 607 -9.49 -40.81 -6.48
N ILE A 608 -8.77 -39.73 -6.11
CA ILE A 608 -8.94 -39.10 -4.80
C ILE A 608 -10.33 -38.49 -4.68
N PHE A 609 -10.82 -37.85 -5.73
CA PHE A 609 -12.15 -37.27 -5.75
C PHE A 609 -13.25 -38.34 -5.64
N GLU A 610 -13.09 -39.49 -6.31
CA GLU A 610 -14.01 -40.64 -6.21
C GLU A 610 -14.02 -41.21 -4.77
N GLN A 611 -12.85 -41.32 -4.13
CA GLN A 611 -12.76 -41.77 -2.73
C GLN A 611 -13.40 -40.75 -1.75
N LEU A 612 -13.17 -39.46 -1.93
CA LEU A 612 -13.79 -38.44 -1.09
C LEU A 612 -15.29 -38.39 -1.26
N ARG A 613 -15.80 -38.55 -2.49
CA ARG A 613 -17.25 -38.63 -2.75
C ARG A 613 -17.91 -39.90 -2.18
N ALA A 614 -17.19 -40.99 -2.12
CA ALA A 614 -17.70 -42.21 -1.46
C ALA A 614 -17.88 -42.03 0.05
N GLN A 615 -17.04 -41.18 0.67
CA GLN A 615 -17.13 -40.84 2.10
C GLN A 615 -18.09 -39.67 2.37
N ASN A 616 -18.11 -38.69 1.51
CA ASN A 616 -18.96 -37.49 1.58
C ASN A 616 -19.44 -37.09 0.17
N PRO A 617 -20.71 -37.37 -0.19
CA PRO A 617 -21.25 -37.08 -1.53
C PRO A 617 -21.21 -35.62 -1.94
N SER A 618 -21.14 -34.70 -0.97
CA SER A 618 -21.03 -33.23 -1.21
C SER A 618 -19.61 -32.72 -1.15
N ALA A 619 -18.57 -33.55 -1.09
CA ALA A 619 -17.18 -33.14 -1.01
C ALA A 619 -16.80 -32.30 -2.24
N PRO A 620 -16.25 -31.05 -2.04
CA PRO A 620 -15.87 -30.20 -3.13
C PRO A 620 -14.61 -30.72 -3.83
N ARG A 621 -14.59 -30.63 -5.15
CA ARG A 621 -13.46 -31.05 -5.98
C ARG A 621 -12.12 -30.37 -5.61
N ALA A 622 -12.19 -29.17 -5.03
CA ALA A 622 -11.02 -28.45 -4.54
C ALA A 622 -10.21 -29.22 -3.49
N LEU A 623 -10.87 -29.98 -2.60
CA LEU A 623 -10.20 -30.82 -1.61
C LEU A 623 -9.40 -31.96 -2.26
N ALA A 624 -9.92 -32.58 -3.31
CA ALA A 624 -9.23 -33.63 -4.05
C ALA A 624 -7.97 -33.06 -4.75
N ARG A 625 -8.07 -31.86 -5.30
CA ARG A 625 -6.94 -31.17 -5.91
C ARG A 625 -5.83 -30.86 -4.91
N GLN A 626 -6.20 -30.35 -3.73
CA GLN A 626 -5.22 -30.09 -2.67
C GLN A 626 -4.57 -31.37 -2.16
N ALA A 627 -5.36 -32.43 -1.98
CA ALA A 627 -4.84 -33.74 -1.56
C ALA A 627 -3.86 -34.31 -2.58
N ALA A 628 -4.17 -34.23 -3.89
CA ALA A 628 -3.28 -34.64 -4.95
C ALA A 628 -1.97 -33.81 -4.95
N ALA A 629 -2.07 -32.49 -4.74
CA ALA A 629 -0.90 -31.63 -4.65
C ALA A 629 0.01 -32.00 -3.44
N LYS A 630 -0.58 -32.34 -2.29
CA LYS A 630 0.16 -32.83 -1.11
C LYS A 630 0.88 -34.15 -1.36
N GLU A 631 0.28 -35.05 -2.12
CA GLU A 631 0.96 -36.30 -2.49
C GLU A 631 2.16 -36.05 -3.41
N TRP A 632 2.05 -35.14 -4.38
CA TRP A 632 3.16 -34.73 -5.24
C TRP A 632 4.25 -34.02 -4.43
N ASN A 633 3.87 -33.16 -3.50
CA ASN A 633 4.79 -32.52 -2.56
C ASN A 633 5.57 -33.55 -1.75
N ALA A 634 4.90 -34.51 -1.11
CA ALA A 634 5.53 -35.58 -0.34
C ALA A 634 6.44 -36.47 -1.19
N ALA A 635 6.10 -36.71 -2.46
CA ALA A 635 6.95 -37.46 -3.38
C ALA A 635 8.20 -36.69 -3.80
N TYR A 636 8.12 -35.36 -3.90
CA TYR A 636 9.26 -34.51 -4.25
C TYR A 636 10.19 -34.25 -3.06
N PHE A 637 9.63 -33.82 -1.92
CA PHE A 637 10.36 -33.54 -0.68
C PHE A 637 10.68 -34.84 0.08
N ASN A 638 11.24 -35.81 -0.62
CA ASN A 638 11.68 -37.09 -0.09
C ASN A 638 13.19 -37.19 -0.27
N ASP A 639 13.91 -37.56 0.78
CA ASP A 639 15.36 -37.73 0.76
C ASP A 639 15.86 -38.76 -0.26
N ALA A 640 15.00 -39.69 -0.70
CA ALA A 640 15.30 -40.59 -1.80
C ALA A 640 15.17 -39.94 -3.20
N ASN A 641 14.68 -38.70 -3.32
CA ASN A 641 14.54 -38.01 -4.60
C ASN A 641 15.86 -37.34 -5.01
N PRO A 642 16.55 -37.82 -6.08
CA PRO A 642 17.86 -37.28 -6.48
C PRO A 642 17.81 -35.81 -6.91
N THR A 643 16.70 -35.34 -7.48
CA THR A 643 16.53 -33.94 -7.86
C THR A 643 16.40 -33.07 -6.61
N PHE A 644 15.63 -33.51 -5.63
CA PHE A 644 15.52 -32.82 -4.35
C PHE A 644 16.88 -32.71 -3.66
N GLN A 645 17.61 -33.82 -3.53
CA GLN A 645 18.93 -33.79 -2.94
C GLN A 645 19.90 -32.85 -3.68
N LYS A 646 19.92 -32.90 -5.03
CA LYS A 646 20.75 -32.01 -5.85
C LYS A 646 20.42 -30.55 -5.65
N MET A 647 19.14 -30.22 -5.55
CA MET A 647 18.66 -28.83 -5.44
C MET A 647 18.83 -28.26 -4.03
N TYR A 648 18.75 -29.11 -2.98
CA TYR A 648 18.76 -28.65 -1.59
C TYR A 648 20.05 -28.94 -0.84
N SER A 649 20.79 -29.99 -1.17
CA SER A 649 22.07 -30.35 -0.48
C SER A 649 23.21 -29.34 -0.68
N GLY A 650 23.21 -28.62 -1.80
CA GLY A 650 24.13 -27.50 -2.08
C GLY A 650 23.59 -26.10 -1.76
N ARG A 651 22.39 -26.00 -1.20
CA ARG A 651 21.64 -24.75 -1.05
C ARG A 651 21.14 -24.52 0.38
N ARG A 652 21.63 -25.29 1.37
CA ARG A 652 21.24 -25.14 2.78
C ARG A 652 21.66 -23.78 3.32
N ALA A 653 20.76 -23.13 4.03
CA ALA A 653 20.97 -21.82 4.61
C ALA A 653 22.15 -21.79 5.56
N VAL A 654 23.05 -20.85 5.40
CA VAL A 654 24.09 -20.51 6.37
C VAL A 654 23.49 -19.47 7.33
N GLY A 655 23.33 -19.86 8.59
CA GLY A 655 23.22 -18.96 9.73
C GLY A 655 21.97 -18.05 9.83
N GLU A 656 21.47 -17.95 11.04
CA GLU A 656 20.44 -16.99 11.45
C GLU A 656 20.92 -15.56 11.22
N GLY A 657 20.32 -14.86 10.22
CA GLY A 657 20.56 -13.44 10.00
C GLY A 657 20.02 -12.61 11.16
N THR A 658 20.85 -11.76 11.71
CA THR A 658 20.44 -10.79 12.74
C THR A 658 19.49 -9.76 12.12
N SER A 659 18.25 -9.72 12.58
CA SER A 659 17.28 -8.69 12.18
C SER A 659 17.77 -7.29 12.55
N SER A 660 18.12 -6.47 11.56
CA SER A 660 18.45 -5.06 11.76
C SER A 660 17.18 -4.21 11.68
N HIS A 661 17.01 -3.29 12.62
CA HIS A 661 15.91 -2.32 12.60
C HIS A 661 16.22 -1.25 11.55
N GLY A 662 15.33 -1.10 10.58
CA GLY A 662 15.49 -0.13 9.50
C GLY A 662 15.49 1.32 10.01
N VAL A 663 16.50 2.08 9.64
CA VAL A 663 16.54 3.54 9.79
C VAL A 663 15.75 4.16 8.65
N ALA A 664 14.84 5.09 8.96
CA ALA A 664 13.98 5.74 7.97
C ALA A 664 14.81 6.38 6.83
N ARG A 665 14.38 6.12 5.59
CA ARG A 665 15.02 6.59 4.37
C ARG A 665 14.92 8.11 4.23
N THR A 666 16.01 8.79 3.86
CA THR A 666 15.96 10.15 3.36
C THR A 666 15.37 10.16 1.96
N LEU A 667 14.16 10.70 1.82
CA LEU A 667 13.46 10.75 0.55
C LEU A 667 14.09 11.77 -0.41
N PRO A 668 14.18 11.48 -1.72
CA PRO A 668 14.75 12.39 -2.73
C PRO A 668 13.97 13.71 -2.83
N ASN A 669 14.59 14.71 -3.48
CA ASN A 669 14.10 16.07 -3.68
C ASN A 669 12.60 16.13 -4.03
N THR A 670 11.81 16.68 -3.12
CA THR A 670 10.34 16.74 -3.22
C THR A 670 9.88 17.59 -4.41
N ALA A 671 10.58 18.70 -4.67
CA ALA A 671 10.23 19.63 -5.73
C ALA A 671 10.48 19.03 -7.13
N GLY A 672 11.58 18.31 -7.32
CA GLY A 672 11.89 17.65 -8.58
C GLY A 672 10.85 16.59 -8.94
N GLN A 673 10.40 15.79 -7.98
CA GLN A 673 9.35 14.78 -8.20
C GLN A 673 8.00 15.43 -8.56
N PHE A 674 7.64 16.54 -7.90
CA PHE A 674 6.42 17.27 -8.23
C PHE A 674 6.44 17.79 -9.67
N GLY A 675 7.52 18.44 -10.10
CA GLY A 675 7.69 18.93 -11.46
C GLY A 675 7.63 17.80 -12.51
N LEU A 676 8.23 16.66 -12.20
CA LEU A 676 8.18 15.47 -13.06
C LEU A 676 6.75 14.93 -13.25
N LEU A 677 6.01 14.78 -12.16
CA LEU A 677 4.62 14.31 -12.18
C LEU A 677 3.71 15.30 -12.91
N LEU A 678 3.88 16.60 -12.67
CA LEU A 678 3.11 17.64 -13.34
C LEU A 678 3.40 17.67 -14.83
N SER A 679 4.67 17.58 -15.24
CA SER A 679 5.07 17.51 -16.66
C SER A 679 4.49 16.28 -17.36
N ARG A 680 4.56 15.11 -16.73
CA ARG A 680 3.97 13.88 -17.25
C ARG A 680 2.46 14.01 -17.42
N TYR A 681 1.77 14.48 -16.39
CA TYR A 681 0.31 14.63 -16.40
C TYR A 681 -0.14 15.65 -17.44
N PHE A 682 0.60 16.76 -17.58
CA PHE A 682 0.37 17.75 -18.64
C PHE A 682 0.50 17.13 -20.04
N ARG A 683 1.55 16.32 -20.29
CA ARG A 683 1.74 15.63 -21.57
C ARG A 683 0.64 14.62 -21.86
N VAL A 684 0.21 13.84 -20.86
CA VAL A 684 -0.90 12.90 -21.00
C VAL A 684 -2.17 13.64 -21.42
N LYS A 685 -2.50 14.76 -20.74
CA LYS A 685 -3.70 15.55 -21.07
C LYS A 685 -3.62 16.23 -22.45
N THR A 686 -2.49 16.80 -22.80
CA THR A 686 -2.34 17.49 -24.12
C THR A 686 -2.35 16.50 -25.29
N ARG A 687 -1.97 15.25 -25.09
CA ARG A 687 -2.02 14.22 -26.13
C ARG A 687 -3.36 13.50 -26.22
N ASP A 688 -4.16 13.51 -25.17
CA ASP A 688 -5.57 13.13 -25.24
C ASP A 688 -6.39 14.29 -25.81
N VAL A 689 -6.17 14.58 -27.11
CA VAL A 689 -6.80 15.71 -27.79
C VAL A 689 -8.31 15.65 -27.72
N SER A 690 -8.90 14.47 -27.90
CA SER A 690 -10.36 14.30 -27.90
C SER A 690 -10.96 14.54 -26.52
N GLY A 691 -10.38 13.93 -25.48
CA GLY A 691 -10.83 14.12 -24.10
C GLY A 691 -10.67 15.57 -23.63
N THR A 692 -9.53 16.19 -23.92
CA THR A 692 -9.24 17.58 -23.55
C THR A 692 -10.13 18.56 -24.33
N ALA A 693 -10.38 18.34 -25.63
CA ALA A 693 -11.29 19.17 -26.43
C ALA A 693 -12.74 19.11 -25.89
N ILE A 694 -13.24 17.91 -25.61
CA ILE A 694 -14.59 17.75 -25.02
C ILE A 694 -14.67 18.47 -23.67
N MET A 695 -13.65 18.31 -22.81
CA MET A 695 -13.58 18.94 -21.51
C MET A 695 -13.61 20.48 -21.61
N LEU A 696 -12.85 21.09 -22.51
CA LEU A 696 -12.84 22.53 -22.72
C LEU A 696 -14.09 23.06 -23.42
N ALA A 697 -14.69 22.29 -24.32
CA ALA A 697 -15.90 22.67 -25.06
C ALA A 697 -17.15 22.77 -24.19
N GLN A 698 -17.18 22.12 -23.02
CA GLN A 698 -18.30 22.19 -22.09
C GLN A 698 -18.62 23.63 -21.69
N ALA A 699 -17.61 24.44 -21.41
CA ALA A 699 -17.77 25.80 -20.92
C ALA A 699 -18.45 26.74 -21.97
N PRO A 700 -17.95 26.85 -23.21
CA PRO A 700 -18.63 27.69 -24.19
C PRO A 700 -20.04 27.17 -24.60
N ILE A 701 -20.23 25.84 -24.64
CA ILE A 701 -21.57 25.26 -24.94
C ILE A 701 -22.57 25.67 -23.87
N ILE A 702 -22.23 25.49 -22.60
CA ILE A 702 -23.09 25.85 -21.48
C ILE A 702 -23.27 27.39 -21.44
N GLY A 703 -22.22 28.16 -21.68
CA GLY A 703 -22.24 29.60 -21.71
C GLY A 703 -23.22 30.14 -22.78
N VAL A 704 -23.14 29.62 -24.00
CA VAL A 704 -24.08 29.97 -25.08
C VAL A 704 -25.51 29.54 -24.74
N LEU A 705 -25.68 28.33 -24.17
CA LEU A 705 -27.01 27.88 -23.75
C LEU A 705 -27.62 28.79 -22.70
N LEU A 706 -26.88 29.19 -21.68
CA LEU A 706 -27.35 30.14 -20.67
C LEU A 706 -27.65 31.51 -21.27
N ALA A 707 -26.82 32.00 -22.19
CA ALA A 707 -27.03 33.25 -22.88
C ALA A 707 -28.32 33.20 -23.74
N LEU A 708 -28.64 32.10 -24.39
CA LEU A 708 -29.88 31.94 -25.17
C LEU A 708 -31.12 31.82 -24.28
N VAL A 709 -31.04 31.05 -23.19
CA VAL A 709 -32.19 30.83 -22.29
C VAL A 709 -32.54 32.10 -21.51
N PHE A 710 -31.51 32.81 -21.02
CA PHE A 710 -31.68 33.97 -20.16
C PHE A 710 -31.43 35.33 -20.88
N GLY A 711 -31.14 35.33 -22.16
CA GLY A 711 -30.78 36.54 -22.90
C GLY A 711 -31.88 37.63 -22.93
N GLY A 712 -33.13 37.26 -22.75
CA GLY A 712 -34.26 38.21 -22.61
C GLY A 712 -34.28 38.97 -21.28
N GLN A 713 -33.41 38.62 -20.33
CA GLN A 713 -33.40 39.17 -18.97
C GLN A 713 -32.33 40.28 -18.76
N LYS A 714 -31.78 40.80 -19.84
CA LYS A 714 -30.70 41.79 -19.83
C LYS A 714 -30.94 43.02 -18.96
N ASP A 715 -32.17 43.48 -18.86
CA ASP A 715 -32.58 44.69 -18.10
C ASP A 715 -33.50 44.34 -16.91
N SER A 716 -33.40 43.11 -16.38
CA SER A 716 -34.27 42.65 -15.30
C SER A 716 -33.94 43.28 -13.95
N ILE A 717 -34.95 43.35 -13.08
CA ILE A 717 -34.81 43.82 -11.71
C ILE A 717 -34.37 42.62 -10.82
N PRO A 718 -33.31 42.75 -10.05
CA PRO A 718 -32.88 41.67 -9.15
C PRO A 718 -33.97 41.33 -8.13
N TYR A 719 -34.18 40.05 -7.86
CA TYR A 719 -35.20 39.54 -6.94
C TYR A 719 -35.11 40.19 -5.55
N TRP A 720 -33.95 40.40 -5.00
CA TRP A 720 -33.76 41.07 -3.72
C TRP A 720 -34.14 42.57 -3.74
N CYS A 721 -34.11 43.18 -4.88
CA CYS A 721 -34.61 44.56 -5.09
C CYS A 721 -36.14 44.61 -5.20
N LEU A 722 -36.74 43.62 -5.82
CA LEU A 722 -38.20 43.46 -5.88
C LEU A 722 -38.83 43.22 -4.49
N GLY A 723 -38.19 42.39 -3.68
CA GLY A 723 -38.59 42.14 -2.29
C GLY A 723 -38.57 43.42 -1.44
N ALA A 724 -37.55 44.25 -1.60
CA ALA A 724 -37.46 45.54 -0.92
C ALA A 724 -38.53 46.52 -1.40
N LEU A 725 -38.81 46.52 -2.69
CA LEU A 725 -39.89 47.34 -3.26
C LEU A 725 -41.26 46.88 -2.74
N GLN A 726 -41.52 45.60 -2.64
CA GLN A 726 -42.76 45.03 -2.12
C GLN A 726 -42.97 45.37 -0.64
N GLU A 727 -41.93 45.34 0.16
CA GLU A 727 -41.97 45.73 1.57
C GLU A 727 -42.26 47.24 1.73
N LEU A 728 -41.73 48.06 0.86
CA LEU A 728 -41.97 49.52 0.82
C LEU A 728 -43.42 49.82 0.49
N VAL A 729 -43.99 49.14 -0.50
CA VAL A 729 -45.38 49.24 -0.90
C VAL A 729 -46.33 48.75 0.23
N THR A 730 -45.97 47.68 0.92
CA THR A 730 -46.73 47.12 2.04
C THR A 730 -46.73 48.07 3.25
N ARG A 731 -45.63 48.75 3.52
CA ARG A 731 -45.52 49.74 4.60
C ARG A 731 -46.26 51.04 4.32
N SER A 732 -46.44 51.43 3.04
CA SER A 732 -47.18 52.61 2.62
C SER A 732 -48.68 52.45 2.77
N GLY A 733 -49.23 51.31 3.11
CA GLY A 733 -50.66 51.09 3.41
C GLY A 733 -51.57 50.94 2.19
N GLU A 734 -51.02 50.83 0.98
CA GLU A 734 -51.82 50.85 -0.26
C GLU A 734 -52.17 49.46 -0.83
N SER A 735 -52.08 48.46 -0.06
CA SER A 735 -52.27 47.05 -0.48
C SER A 735 -53.72 46.59 -0.44
N GLN A 736 -54.71 47.34 -0.88
CA GLN A 736 -56.14 46.93 -0.79
C GLN A 736 -56.91 46.79 -2.11
N THR A 737 -56.33 46.85 -3.25
CA THR A 737 -57.08 46.57 -4.48
C THR A 737 -56.41 45.52 -5.37
N GLY A 738 -56.76 44.33 -5.13
CA GLY A 738 -57.07 43.10 -5.92
C GLY A 738 -56.30 42.78 -7.16
N ALA A 739 -55.13 43.04 -7.41
CA ALA A 739 -54.20 42.31 -8.28
C ALA A 739 -52.81 42.82 -7.96
N ASP A 740 -52.00 41.98 -7.34
CA ASP A 740 -50.65 42.33 -6.94
C ASP A 740 -49.77 42.42 -8.21
N PRO A 741 -49.56 43.65 -8.77
CA PRO A 741 -48.80 43.81 -10.01
C PRO A 741 -47.35 43.37 -9.85
N LEU A 742 -46.88 43.29 -8.59
CA LEU A 742 -45.54 42.79 -8.25
C LEU A 742 -45.46 41.26 -8.33
N LYS A 743 -46.56 40.51 -8.13
CA LYS A 743 -46.55 39.06 -8.33
C LYS A 743 -46.37 38.64 -9.79
N SER A 744 -46.84 39.41 -10.71
CA SER A 744 -46.64 39.17 -12.14
C SER A 744 -45.18 39.51 -12.58
N MET A 745 -44.51 40.42 -11.87
CA MET A 745 -43.10 40.74 -12.14
C MET A 745 -42.14 39.74 -11.53
N THR A 746 -42.52 39.05 -10.44
CA THR A 746 -41.66 38.00 -9.81
C THR A 746 -41.50 36.76 -10.68
N ALA A 747 -42.36 36.56 -11.69
CA ALA A 747 -42.28 35.39 -12.55
C ALA A 747 -41.32 35.55 -13.74
N THR A 748 -40.75 36.72 -14.00
CA THR A 748 -40.20 36.95 -15.32
C THR A 748 -38.70 37.20 -15.42
N ALA A 749 -37.95 37.60 -14.43
CA ALA A 749 -36.53 37.81 -14.77
C ALA A 749 -35.68 38.44 -13.68
N ASP A 750 -34.84 37.67 -13.08
CA ASP A 750 -33.67 38.21 -12.40
C ASP A 750 -32.38 37.47 -12.78
N HIS A 751 -31.23 38.05 -12.50
CA HIS A 751 -29.93 37.42 -12.75
C HIS A 751 -29.56 36.31 -11.76
N THR A 752 -30.37 36.04 -10.73
CA THR A 752 -30.11 35.03 -9.72
C THR A 752 -30.13 33.63 -10.29
N GLY A 753 -31.05 33.33 -11.19
CA GLY A 753 -31.11 32.08 -11.94
C GLY A 753 -29.81 31.82 -12.75
N PRO A 754 -29.46 32.74 -13.68
CA PRO A 754 -28.22 32.65 -14.42
C PRO A 754 -26.96 32.52 -13.54
N ILE A 755 -26.86 33.31 -12.46
CA ILE A 755 -25.73 33.26 -11.52
C ILE A 755 -25.64 31.86 -10.84
N PHE A 756 -26.80 31.34 -10.44
CA PHE A 756 -26.86 30.02 -9.84
C PHE A 756 -26.38 28.94 -10.81
N PHE A 757 -26.84 28.98 -12.06
CA PHE A 757 -26.37 28.03 -13.08
C PHE A 757 -24.89 28.21 -13.45
N LEU A 758 -24.37 29.44 -13.42
CA LEU A 758 -22.94 29.69 -13.55
C LEU A 758 -22.12 28.95 -12.47
N VAL A 759 -22.55 29.09 -11.20
CA VAL A 759 -21.89 28.46 -10.07
C VAL A 759 -22.04 26.94 -10.10
N VAL A 760 -23.22 26.42 -10.40
CA VAL A 760 -23.46 24.99 -10.55
C VAL A 760 -22.61 24.42 -11.69
N SER A 761 -22.46 25.15 -12.80
CA SER A 761 -21.59 24.75 -13.91
C SER A 761 -20.11 24.69 -13.48
N ALA A 762 -19.65 25.66 -12.70
CA ALA A 762 -18.29 25.66 -12.13
C ALA A 762 -18.06 24.45 -11.21
N VAL A 763 -19.07 24.07 -10.40
CA VAL A 763 -19.05 22.86 -9.59
C VAL A 763 -19.03 21.60 -10.46
N TRP A 764 -19.83 21.59 -11.52
CA TRP A 764 -19.87 20.49 -12.47
C TRP A 764 -18.51 20.25 -13.13
N PHE A 765 -17.86 21.32 -13.65
CA PHE A 765 -16.55 21.21 -14.28
C PHE A 765 -15.52 20.60 -13.34
N GLY A 766 -15.39 21.13 -12.13
CA GLY A 766 -14.43 20.64 -11.16
C GLY A 766 -14.65 19.16 -10.83
N THR A 767 -15.87 18.78 -10.48
CA THR A 767 -16.19 17.42 -10.07
C THR A 767 -16.06 16.43 -11.22
N SER A 768 -16.63 16.73 -12.40
CA SER A 768 -16.62 15.83 -13.56
C SER A 768 -15.21 15.60 -14.10
N ASN A 769 -14.40 16.67 -14.19
CA ASN A 769 -13.02 16.55 -14.69
C ASN A 769 -12.13 15.69 -13.76
N ALA A 770 -12.42 15.68 -12.46
CA ALA A 770 -11.56 15.04 -11.47
C ALA A 770 -12.04 13.64 -11.03
N ALA A 771 -13.31 13.30 -11.27
CA ALA A 771 -13.94 12.10 -10.70
C ALA A 771 -13.26 10.77 -11.05
N ARG A 772 -12.57 10.67 -12.19
CA ARG A 772 -11.90 9.44 -12.63
C ARG A 772 -10.38 9.44 -12.48
N GLU A 773 -9.78 10.56 -12.13
CA GLU A 773 -8.33 10.78 -12.27
C GLU A 773 -7.44 9.91 -11.38
N ILE A 774 -7.90 9.53 -10.20
CA ILE A 774 -7.14 8.65 -9.29
C ILE A 774 -7.48 7.19 -9.58
N VAL A 775 -8.77 6.86 -9.74
CA VAL A 775 -9.21 5.48 -9.89
C VAL A 775 -8.75 4.86 -11.22
N SER A 776 -8.73 5.64 -12.33
CA SER A 776 -8.27 5.16 -13.64
C SER A 776 -6.77 4.87 -13.68
N GLU A 777 -5.96 5.55 -12.87
CA GLU A 777 -4.53 5.34 -12.76
C GLU A 777 -4.11 4.51 -11.53
N ARG A 778 -5.07 3.85 -10.87
CA ARG A 778 -4.80 3.13 -9.61
C ARG A 778 -3.67 2.12 -9.72
N ALA A 779 -3.59 1.38 -10.82
CA ALA A 779 -2.54 0.40 -11.05
C ALA A 779 -1.15 1.07 -11.18
N ILE A 780 -1.07 2.18 -11.93
CA ILE A 780 0.16 2.98 -12.09
C ILE A 780 0.56 3.58 -10.73
N TYR A 781 -0.41 4.16 -10.01
CA TYR A 781 -0.21 4.71 -8.69
C TYR A 781 0.38 3.67 -7.72
N LEU A 782 -0.21 2.47 -7.63
CA LEU A 782 0.28 1.41 -6.75
C LEU A 782 1.71 1.00 -7.10
N ARG A 783 2.02 0.79 -8.39
CA ARG A 783 3.37 0.46 -8.84
C ARG A 783 4.39 1.55 -8.47
N GLU A 784 4.07 2.83 -8.68
CA GLU A 784 4.96 3.93 -8.37
C GLU A 784 5.07 4.19 -6.86
N ARG A 785 3.99 3.93 -6.12
CA ARG A 785 3.97 4.04 -4.66
C ARG A 785 4.93 3.07 -3.99
N MET A 786 4.99 1.85 -4.52
CA MET A 786 5.93 0.82 -4.06
C MET A 786 7.39 1.23 -4.23
N VAL A 787 7.71 2.15 -5.13
CA VAL A 787 9.10 2.57 -5.37
C VAL A 787 9.44 3.85 -4.61
N ASN A 788 8.83 4.99 -4.89
CA ASN A 788 9.25 6.28 -4.32
C ASN A 788 8.17 7.38 -4.34
N LEU A 789 6.93 7.10 -4.76
CA LEU A 789 5.92 8.14 -4.94
C LEU A 789 5.51 8.79 -3.61
N LYS A 790 5.64 10.10 -3.49
CA LYS A 790 5.11 10.89 -2.39
C LYS A 790 3.63 11.22 -2.66
N LEU A 791 2.75 10.87 -1.72
CA LEU A 791 1.31 11.08 -1.84
C LEU A 791 0.94 12.54 -2.14
N PHE A 792 1.58 13.47 -1.42
CA PHE A 792 1.36 14.90 -1.62
C PHE A 792 1.65 15.33 -3.06
N ASN A 793 2.81 14.94 -3.61
CA ASN A 793 3.20 15.31 -4.97
C ASN A 793 2.24 14.74 -6.01
N TYR A 794 1.77 13.51 -5.81
CA TYR A 794 0.81 12.86 -6.69
C TYR A 794 -0.54 13.58 -6.72
N VAL A 795 -1.15 13.78 -5.57
CA VAL A 795 -2.47 14.42 -5.46
C VAL A 795 -2.39 15.86 -5.93
N PHE A 796 -1.36 16.59 -5.49
CA PHE A 796 -1.26 18.02 -5.77
C PHE A 796 -0.90 18.33 -7.23
N SER A 797 -0.15 17.46 -7.93
CA SER A 797 0.12 17.61 -9.36
C SER A 797 -1.16 17.49 -10.20
N LYS A 798 -2.05 16.54 -9.85
CA LYS A 798 -3.36 16.39 -10.49
C LYS A 798 -4.28 17.55 -10.16
N PHE A 799 -4.37 17.91 -8.89
CA PHE A 799 -5.18 19.03 -8.43
C PHE A 799 -4.81 20.34 -9.14
N LEU A 800 -3.52 20.66 -9.22
CA LEU A 800 -3.06 21.90 -9.83
C LEU A 800 -3.40 21.96 -11.33
N LEU A 801 -3.14 20.90 -12.09
CA LEU A 801 -3.42 20.90 -13.53
C LEU A 801 -4.93 20.99 -13.82
N LEU A 802 -5.74 20.21 -13.08
CA LEU A 802 -7.21 20.27 -13.24
C LEU A 802 -7.76 21.63 -12.82
N SER A 803 -7.22 22.24 -11.77
CA SER A 803 -7.58 23.60 -11.37
C SER A 803 -7.27 24.63 -12.47
N LEU A 804 -6.13 24.48 -13.14
CA LEU A 804 -5.76 25.35 -14.28
C LEU A 804 -6.78 25.21 -15.44
N VAL A 805 -7.21 23.98 -15.74
CA VAL A 805 -8.27 23.75 -16.73
C VAL A 805 -9.56 24.42 -16.31
N CYS A 806 -9.96 24.30 -15.05
CA CYS A 806 -11.15 24.93 -14.50
C CYS A 806 -11.07 26.47 -14.55
N VAL A 807 -9.89 27.06 -14.36
CA VAL A 807 -9.69 28.51 -14.56
C VAL A 807 -10.06 28.92 -15.97
N VAL A 808 -9.59 28.17 -16.98
CA VAL A 808 -9.92 28.44 -18.39
C VAL A 808 -11.42 28.28 -18.64
N GLN A 809 -12.03 27.18 -18.13
CA GLN A 809 -13.47 26.92 -18.29
C GLN A 809 -14.33 28.01 -17.63
N CYS A 810 -14.04 28.38 -16.38
CA CYS A 810 -14.76 29.44 -15.66
C CYS A 810 -14.61 30.79 -16.36
N THR A 811 -13.42 31.10 -16.88
CA THR A 811 -13.19 32.35 -17.63
C THR A 811 -14.02 32.39 -18.91
N LEU A 812 -14.00 31.33 -19.71
CA LEU A 812 -14.83 31.24 -20.93
C LEU A 812 -16.32 31.34 -20.64
N LEU A 813 -16.79 30.55 -19.66
CA LEU A 813 -18.19 30.52 -19.27
C LEU A 813 -18.66 31.90 -18.79
N LEU A 814 -17.96 32.50 -17.84
CA LEU A 814 -18.34 33.80 -17.27
C LEU A 814 -18.22 34.91 -18.32
N THR A 815 -17.22 34.91 -19.19
CA THR A 815 -17.08 35.90 -20.25
C THR A 815 -18.33 35.91 -21.16
N ILE A 816 -18.75 34.73 -21.63
CA ILE A 816 -19.91 34.62 -22.51
C ILE A 816 -21.18 35.12 -21.80
N VAL A 817 -21.44 34.68 -20.59
CA VAL A 817 -22.67 34.97 -19.86
C VAL A 817 -22.68 36.42 -19.35
N PHE A 818 -21.56 36.92 -18.84
CA PHE A 818 -21.42 38.30 -18.30
C PHE A 818 -21.75 39.35 -19.37
N PHE A 819 -21.24 39.20 -20.58
CA PHE A 819 -21.48 40.12 -21.67
C PHE A 819 -22.83 39.92 -22.33
N ALA A 820 -23.31 38.68 -22.46
CA ALA A 820 -24.59 38.38 -23.05
C ALA A 820 -25.78 38.91 -22.20
N LEU A 821 -25.69 38.75 -20.87
CA LEU A 821 -26.71 39.17 -19.93
C LEU A 821 -26.53 40.60 -19.42
N GLY A 822 -25.40 41.27 -19.71
CA GLY A 822 -25.13 42.65 -19.32
C GLY A 822 -24.98 42.83 -17.81
N PHE A 823 -24.27 41.92 -17.11
CA PHE A 823 -24.00 42.06 -15.69
C PHE A 823 -23.35 43.40 -15.36
N ARG A 824 -23.73 43.98 -14.23
CA ARG A 824 -23.30 45.32 -13.81
C ARG A 824 -21.96 45.31 -13.07
N GLY A 825 -21.30 46.44 -12.95
CA GLY A 825 -20.06 46.66 -12.17
C GLY A 825 -18.79 46.52 -12.96
N GLY A 826 -18.85 46.29 -14.27
CA GLY A 826 -17.69 46.27 -15.17
C GLY A 826 -16.62 45.27 -14.82
N ILE A 827 -15.34 45.59 -15.12
CA ILE A 827 -14.21 44.70 -14.94
C ILE A 827 -13.98 44.28 -13.45
N PRO A 828 -14.14 45.17 -12.44
CA PRO A 828 -13.93 44.73 -11.05
C PRO A 828 -14.95 43.65 -10.60
N ALA A 829 -16.23 43.80 -10.98
CA ALA A 829 -17.26 42.81 -10.66
C ALA A 829 -17.03 41.50 -11.42
N PHE A 830 -16.57 41.57 -12.66
CA PHE A 830 -16.18 40.42 -13.46
C PHE A 830 -15.03 39.65 -12.78
N LEU A 831 -13.95 40.31 -12.39
CA LEU A 831 -12.78 39.66 -11.77
C LEU A 831 -13.09 39.04 -10.41
N THR A 832 -13.88 39.71 -9.58
CA THR A 832 -14.27 39.20 -8.25
C THR A 832 -15.23 38.01 -8.36
N SER A 833 -16.16 38.05 -9.30
CA SER A 833 -17.05 36.92 -9.61
C SER A 833 -16.27 35.75 -10.19
N LEU A 834 -15.35 36.02 -11.12
CA LEU A 834 -14.45 35.01 -11.68
C LEU A 834 -13.60 34.34 -10.57
N GLY A 835 -13.02 35.13 -9.68
CA GLY A 835 -12.26 34.62 -8.54
C GLY A 835 -13.07 33.66 -7.65
N THR A 836 -14.33 34.04 -7.35
CA THR A 836 -15.25 33.21 -6.56
C THR A 836 -15.60 31.91 -7.30
N MET A 837 -15.89 31.97 -8.60
CA MET A 837 -16.17 30.81 -9.43
C MET A 837 -14.95 29.86 -9.53
N ILE A 838 -13.76 30.43 -9.69
CA ILE A 838 -12.51 29.62 -9.72
C ILE A 838 -12.34 28.86 -8.40
N VAL A 839 -12.45 29.53 -7.25
CA VAL A 839 -12.31 28.88 -5.93
C VAL A 839 -13.40 27.82 -5.73
N THR A 840 -14.63 28.08 -6.17
CA THR A 840 -15.74 27.09 -6.13
C THR A 840 -15.40 25.87 -6.99
N SER A 841 -14.88 26.08 -8.20
CA SER A 841 -14.50 25.00 -9.10
C SER A 841 -13.29 24.22 -8.58
N MET A 842 -12.31 24.89 -7.99
CA MET A 842 -11.17 24.23 -7.33
C MET A 842 -11.62 23.36 -6.15
N ASN A 843 -12.56 23.85 -5.33
CA ASN A 843 -13.17 23.02 -4.28
C ASN A 843 -13.82 21.76 -4.88
N SER A 844 -14.50 21.92 -6.01
CA SER A 844 -15.18 20.83 -6.69
C SER A 844 -14.23 19.84 -7.37
N VAL A 845 -13.03 20.29 -7.81
CA VAL A 845 -11.93 19.38 -8.19
C VAL A 845 -11.53 18.51 -7.00
N ALA A 846 -11.41 19.08 -5.80
CA ALA A 846 -11.13 18.30 -4.61
C ALA A 846 -12.24 17.28 -4.29
N ILE A 847 -13.53 17.64 -4.48
CA ILE A 847 -14.66 16.68 -4.38
C ILE A 847 -14.49 15.54 -5.38
N GLY A 848 -14.23 15.84 -6.66
CA GLY A 848 -14.05 14.82 -7.69
C GLY A 848 -12.89 13.89 -7.40
N LEU A 849 -11.72 14.40 -6.97
CA LEU A 849 -10.58 13.60 -6.54
C LEU A 849 -10.91 12.75 -5.30
N PHE A 850 -11.67 13.29 -4.36
CA PHE A 850 -12.14 12.56 -3.18
C PHE A 850 -13.03 11.38 -3.57
N LEU A 851 -14.03 11.58 -4.45
CA LEU A 851 -14.87 10.50 -4.98
C LEU A 851 -14.03 9.44 -5.69
N SER A 852 -13.08 9.87 -6.51
CA SER A 852 -12.15 8.99 -7.22
C SER A 852 -11.29 8.14 -6.27
N THR A 853 -11.03 8.64 -5.07
CA THR A 853 -10.24 7.93 -4.05
C THR A 853 -11.09 6.89 -3.29
N LEU A 854 -12.38 7.12 -3.14
CA LEU A 854 -13.27 6.23 -2.36
C LEU A 854 -13.55 4.90 -3.06
N VAL A 855 -13.60 4.89 -4.38
CA VAL A 855 -14.03 3.75 -5.20
C VAL A 855 -12.86 2.97 -5.78
N THR A 856 -13.16 1.77 -6.28
CA THR A 856 -12.18 0.86 -6.88
C THR A 856 -12.32 0.74 -8.40
N SER A 857 -13.44 1.20 -8.99
CA SER A 857 -13.67 1.19 -10.44
C SER A 857 -14.08 2.55 -10.96
N SER A 858 -13.75 2.83 -12.24
CA SER A 858 -14.11 4.08 -12.92
C SER A 858 -15.63 4.23 -13.07
N GLU A 859 -16.35 3.13 -13.26
CA GLU A 859 -17.81 3.09 -13.39
C GLU A 859 -18.49 3.52 -12.10
N ALA A 860 -17.99 3.00 -10.95
CA ALA A 860 -18.51 3.39 -9.64
C ALA A 860 -18.27 4.88 -9.37
N SER A 861 -17.14 5.44 -9.79
CA SER A 861 -16.87 6.88 -9.65
C SER A 861 -17.84 7.73 -10.49
N MET A 862 -18.12 7.29 -11.70
CA MET A 862 -19.08 7.95 -12.58
C MET A 862 -20.50 7.91 -11.99
N ALA A 863 -20.91 6.79 -11.39
CA ALA A 863 -22.21 6.65 -10.75
C ALA A 863 -22.36 7.53 -9.49
N LEU A 864 -21.27 7.74 -8.74
CA LEU A 864 -21.26 8.60 -7.54
C LEU A 864 -21.26 10.10 -7.89
N THR A 865 -20.77 10.46 -9.08
CA THR A 865 -20.68 11.88 -9.49
C THR A 865 -22.04 12.60 -9.48
N PRO A 866 -23.11 12.10 -10.11
CA PRO A 866 -24.44 12.70 -9.99
C PRO A 866 -24.97 12.78 -8.55
N ILE A 867 -24.72 11.74 -7.74
CA ILE A 867 -25.12 11.70 -6.34
C ILE A 867 -24.47 12.82 -5.53
N ALA A 868 -23.22 13.17 -5.83
CA ALA A 868 -22.51 14.28 -5.20
C ALA A 868 -22.98 15.66 -5.74
N LEU A 869 -23.44 15.72 -7.00
CA LEU A 869 -23.87 16.96 -7.64
C LEU A 869 -25.32 17.34 -7.32
N ILE A 870 -26.23 16.38 -7.12
CA ILE A 870 -27.63 16.65 -6.78
C ILE A 870 -27.76 17.53 -5.53
N PRO A 871 -27.09 17.26 -4.40
CA PRO A 871 -27.12 18.15 -3.24
C PRO A 871 -26.60 19.56 -3.54
N GLN A 872 -25.65 19.72 -4.47
CA GLN A 872 -25.15 21.04 -4.88
C GLN A 872 -26.24 21.87 -5.56
N VAL A 873 -27.08 21.24 -6.35
CA VAL A 873 -28.18 21.90 -7.03
C VAL A 873 -29.32 22.16 -6.04
N VAL A 874 -29.76 21.17 -5.28
CA VAL A 874 -30.93 21.28 -4.39
C VAL A 874 -30.65 22.20 -3.20
N LEU A 875 -29.49 22.06 -2.56
CA LEU A 875 -29.11 22.80 -1.36
C LEU A 875 -28.23 24.03 -1.65
N GLY A 876 -28.03 24.36 -2.91
CA GLY A 876 -27.21 25.50 -3.35
C GLY A 876 -27.79 26.90 -3.03
N GLY A 877 -29.03 26.99 -2.51
CA GLY A 877 -29.59 28.21 -1.99
C GLY A 877 -30.61 28.91 -2.90
N LEU A 878 -30.71 28.55 -4.20
CA LEU A 878 -31.74 29.09 -5.09
C LEU A 878 -33.06 28.30 -4.96
N MET A 879 -32.98 26.95 -5.05
CA MET A 879 -34.18 26.08 -5.04
C MET A 879 -34.80 25.98 -3.65
N VAL A 880 -33.99 25.93 -2.61
CA VAL A 880 -34.46 25.88 -1.22
C VAL A 880 -33.78 27.00 -0.43
N PRO A 881 -34.45 28.10 -0.13
CA PRO A 881 -33.90 29.15 0.73
C PRO A 881 -33.67 28.65 2.15
N MET A 882 -32.61 29.13 2.81
CA MET A 882 -32.26 28.73 4.18
C MET A 882 -33.31 29.11 5.24
N THR A 883 -34.20 30.03 4.87
CA THR A 883 -35.30 30.49 5.71
C THR A 883 -36.47 29.50 5.81
N THR A 884 -36.55 28.55 4.85
CA THR A 884 -37.71 27.66 4.69
C THR A 884 -37.72 26.51 5.71
N ASN A 885 -36.55 25.98 6.11
CA ASN A 885 -36.48 24.84 7.03
C ASN A 885 -35.22 24.89 7.87
N ALA A 886 -35.37 25.03 9.19
CA ALA A 886 -34.25 25.08 10.13
C ALA A 886 -33.36 23.80 10.12
N LEU A 887 -33.95 22.64 9.81
CA LEU A 887 -33.22 21.36 9.75
C LEU A 887 -32.23 21.33 8.58
N LEU A 888 -32.54 21.98 7.47
CA LEU A 888 -31.66 21.99 6.28
C LEU A 888 -30.52 23.01 6.37
N LYS A 889 -30.58 23.92 7.34
CA LYS A 889 -29.56 24.96 7.51
C LYS A 889 -28.12 24.39 7.61
N TRP A 890 -27.94 23.36 8.42
CA TRP A 890 -26.62 22.74 8.63
C TRP A 890 -26.10 22.00 7.40
N PRO A 891 -26.87 21.12 6.74
CA PRO A 891 -26.44 20.52 5.48
C PRO A 891 -26.09 21.54 4.39
N MET A 892 -26.85 22.62 4.26
CA MET A 892 -26.60 23.68 3.27
C MET A 892 -25.26 24.38 3.49
N LEU A 893 -24.80 24.54 4.72
CA LEU A 893 -23.49 25.12 5.03
C LEU A 893 -22.32 24.26 4.55
N LEU A 894 -22.52 22.95 4.35
CA LEU A 894 -21.51 22.01 3.84
C LEU A 894 -21.46 21.95 2.30
N VAL A 895 -22.35 22.69 1.61
CA VAL A 895 -22.47 22.64 0.16
C VAL A 895 -21.68 23.79 -0.48
N PRO A 896 -20.60 23.52 -1.24
CA PRO A 896 -19.81 24.53 -1.94
C PRO A 896 -20.60 25.45 -2.87
N ALA A 897 -21.59 24.89 -3.61
CA ALA A 897 -22.43 25.67 -4.53
C ALA A 897 -23.15 26.82 -3.81
N ARG A 898 -23.59 26.62 -2.57
CA ARG A 898 -24.22 27.68 -1.76
C ARG A 898 -23.27 28.86 -1.51
N TRP A 899 -22.03 28.57 -1.15
CA TRP A 899 -21.04 29.61 -0.89
C TRP A 899 -20.60 30.33 -2.16
N GLY A 900 -20.44 29.57 -3.27
CA GLY A 900 -20.19 30.14 -4.58
C GLY A 900 -21.33 31.07 -5.02
N PHE A 901 -22.58 30.61 -4.87
CA PHE A 901 -23.78 31.42 -5.21
C PHE A 901 -23.87 32.69 -4.36
N GLN A 902 -23.75 32.57 -3.04
CA GLN A 902 -23.71 33.73 -2.13
C GLN A 902 -22.64 34.73 -2.55
N GLY A 903 -21.43 34.25 -2.89
CA GLY A 903 -20.29 35.09 -3.25
C GLY A 903 -20.54 35.87 -4.54
N VAL A 904 -21.02 35.21 -5.60
CA VAL A 904 -21.29 35.89 -6.90
C VAL A 904 -22.46 36.82 -6.84
N VAL A 905 -23.58 36.42 -6.21
CA VAL A 905 -24.77 37.30 -6.03
C VAL A 905 -24.41 38.50 -5.19
N ALA A 906 -23.62 38.36 -4.11
CA ALA A 906 -23.20 39.50 -3.32
C ALA A 906 -22.28 40.48 -4.08
N GLN A 907 -21.50 40.00 -5.05
CA GLN A 907 -20.72 40.91 -5.95
C GLN A 907 -21.60 41.70 -6.87
N GLU A 908 -22.60 41.08 -7.49
CA GLU A 908 -23.57 41.81 -8.33
C GLU A 908 -24.32 42.85 -7.51
N ARG A 909 -24.78 42.51 -6.32
CA ARG A 909 -25.43 43.46 -5.40
C ARG A 909 -24.54 44.66 -5.10
N ARG A 910 -23.25 44.46 -4.78
CA ARG A 910 -22.32 45.55 -4.54
C ARG A 910 -22.12 46.43 -5.76
N ALA A 911 -22.02 45.80 -6.93
CA ALA A 911 -21.86 46.48 -8.19
C ALA A 911 -23.05 47.40 -8.47
N ILE A 912 -24.27 46.91 -8.27
CA ILE A 912 -25.50 47.67 -8.41
C ILE A 912 -25.61 48.78 -7.38
N ALA A 913 -25.27 48.52 -6.11
CA ALA A 913 -25.30 49.49 -5.02
C ALA A 913 -24.28 50.64 -5.22
N SER A 914 -23.16 50.37 -5.91
CA SER A 914 -22.13 51.37 -6.21
C SER A 914 -22.38 52.16 -7.49
N ASP A 915 -23.39 51.84 -8.32
CA ASP A 915 -23.68 52.50 -9.58
C ASP A 915 -24.75 53.56 -9.38
N PRO A 916 -24.37 54.87 -9.33
CA PRO A 916 -25.32 55.96 -9.12
C PRO A 916 -26.29 56.17 -10.29
N ALA A 917 -25.98 55.64 -11.46
CA ALA A 917 -26.80 55.76 -12.66
C ALA A 917 -27.89 54.68 -12.78
N TRP A 918 -27.78 53.61 -11.95
CA TRP A 918 -28.74 52.50 -12.04
C TRP A 918 -30.03 52.84 -11.30
N ILE A 919 -31.02 53.18 -12.08
CA ILE A 919 -32.32 53.64 -11.61
C ILE A 919 -33.38 52.75 -12.28
N ILE A 920 -34.30 52.21 -11.47
CA ILE A 920 -35.47 51.50 -12.00
C ILE A 920 -36.49 52.55 -12.48
N ASP A 921 -36.76 52.56 -13.79
CA ASP A 921 -37.82 53.38 -14.35
C ASP A 921 -39.17 52.69 -14.19
N LEU A 922 -39.94 53.15 -13.23
CA LEU A 922 -41.30 52.66 -12.92
C LEU A 922 -42.38 53.16 -13.85
N LYS A 923 -42.04 53.97 -14.85
CA LYS A 923 -43.00 54.51 -15.84
C LYS A 923 -43.37 53.52 -16.94
N LYS A 924 -43.01 52.24 -16.86
CA LYS A 924 -43.50 51.25 -17.83
C LYS A 924 -44.98 50.97 -17.62
N PRO A 925 -45.77 50.83 -18.71
CA PRO A 925 -47.22 50.76 -18.67
C PRO A 925 -47.88 49.77 -17.72
N ASP A 926 -47.17 48.77 -17.33
CA ASP A 926 -47.64 47.65 -16.46
C ASP A 926 -47.66 48.01 -14.96
N LEU A 927 -47.18 49.22 -14.57
CA LEU A 927 -46.97 49.62 -13.17
C LEU A 927 -47.88 50.82 -12.79
N THR A 928 -48.83 51.12 -13.61
CA THR A 928 -49.70 52.36 -13.47
C THR A 928 -50.70 52.39 -12.28
N SER A 929 -50.67 51.34 -11.44
CA SER A 929 -51.53 51.22 -10.24
C SER A 929 -50.83 51.37 -8.91
N VAL A 930 -49.54 51.74 -8.88
CA VAL A 930 -48.74 51.87 -7.64
C VAL A 930 -48.59 53.37 -7.35
N SER A 931 -48.85 53.78 -6.12
CA SER A 931 -49.04 55.11 -5.62
C SER A 931 -48.15 56.27 -6.12
N ASP A 932 -48.54 57.48 -5.87
CA ASP A 932 -47.87 58.74 -6.26
C ASP A 932 -46.40 58.80 -5.81
N PHE A 933 -46.01 58.08 -4.79
CA PHE A 933 -44.63 57.94 -4.33
C PHE A 933 -43.77 57.14 -5.33
N VAL A 934 -44.36 56.12 -5.93
CA VAL A 934 -43.73 55.30 -6.97
C VAL A 934 -43.88 55.99 -8.32
N MET A 935 -44.95 56.79 -8.53
CA MET A 935 -45.24 57.56 -9.74
C MET A 935 -44.27 58.74 -10.00
N GLN A 936 -43.49 59.19 -9.00
CA GLN A 936 -42.44 60.20 -9.19
C GLN A 936 -41.18 59.65 -9.85
N GLY A 937 -41.11 58.36 -10.10
CA GLY A 937 -40.52 57.89 -11.29
C GLY A 937 -39.12 57.29 -11.16
N LYS A 938 -38.44 57.15 -10.01
CA LYS A 938 -37.07 56.55 -9.98
C LYS A 938 -36.70 55.97 -8.61
N PHE A 939 -36.82 54.67 -8.51
CA PHE A 939 -36.39 53.95 -7.33
C PHE A 939 -34.90 53.51 -7.44
N ARG A 940 -34.10 53.81 -6.45
CA ARG A 940 -32.71 53.34 -6.37
C ARG A 940 -32.61 52.12 -5.45
N CYS A 941 -32.28 51.00 -6.00
CA CYS A 941 -31.94 49.77 -5.20
C CYS A 941 -30.80 49.99 -4.22
N ALA A 942 -30.12 51.13 -4.31
CA ALA A 942 -28.97 51.50 -3.50
C ALA A 942 -29.33 52.10 -2.12
N GLU A 943 -30.62 52.35 -1.80
CA GLU A 943 -30.98 52.80 -0.45
C GLU A 943 -30.80 51.63 0.52
N ALA A 944 -29.67 51.69 1.26
CA ALA A 944 -28.92 50.58 1.77
C ALA A 944 -29.65 49.62 2.74
N GLN A 945 -30.64 50.08 3.47
CA GLN A 945 -31.25 49.27 4.55
C GLN A 945 -32.35 48.34 4.01
N ILE A 946 -33.16 48.86 3.06
CA ILE A 946 -34.27 48.11 2.43
C ILE A 946 -33.70 46.97 1.55
N ALA A 947 -32.61 47.23 0.85
CA ALA A 947 -31.92 46.21 0.04
C ALA A 947 -31.27 45.08 0.89
N SER A 948 -30.83 45.39 2.12
CA SER A 948 -30.23 44.39 2.99
C SER A 948 -31.27 43.41 3.57
N ASP A 949 -32.43 43.94 3.95
CA ASP A 949 -33.50 43.11 4.54
C ASP A 949 -34.13 42.20 3.49
N GLY A 950 -34.35 42.72 2.27
CA GLY A 950 -34.80 41.93 1.14
C GLY A 950 -33.85 40.79 0.74
N PHE A 951 -32.55 41.05 0.73
CA PHE A 951 -31.51 40.05 0.43
C PHE A 951 -31.47 38.94 1.48
N ASN A 952 -31.52 39.29 2.77
CA ASN A 952 -31.59 38.31 3.88
C ASN A 952 -32.90 37.53 3.87
N GLY A 953 -34.02 38.19 3.62
CA GLY A 953 -35.35 37.59 3.54
C GLY A 953 -35.48 36.59 2.41
N ALA A 954 -34.85 36.86 1.26
CA ALA A 954 -34.92 36.00 0.07
C ALA A 954 -34.20 34.67 0.28
N TRP A 955 -32.95 34.67 0.79
CA TRP A 955 -32.12 33.46 0.85
C TRP A 955 -31.58 33.09 2.25
N GLY A 956 -31.76 33.94 3.25
CA GLY A 956 -31.25 33.73 4.60
C GLY A 956 -29.73 33.75 4.68
N PHE A 957 -29.06 34.46 3.78
CA PHE A 957 -27.61 34.58 3.80
C PHE A 957 -27.20 35.50 4.96
N THR A 958 -26.41 34.93 5.87
CA THR A 958 -25.80 35.68 6.99
C THR A 958 -24.43 36.20 6.55
N ASN A 959 -24.03 37.37 7.06
CA ASN A 959 -22.69 37.97 6.81
C ASN A 959 -22.38 38.18 5.32
N TYR A 960 -23.41 38.48 4.51
CA TYR A 960 -23.24 38.69 3.05
C TYR A 960 -22.40 39.94 2.73
N ASP A 961 -22.27 40.86 3.63
CA ASP A 961 -21.42 42.05 3.47
C ASP A 961 -19.91 41.73 3.54
N VAL A 962 -19.54 40.58 4.08
CA VAL A 962 -18.16 40.14 4.20
C VAL A 962 -17.71 39.45 2.91
N ALA A 963 -17.07 40.22 2.02
CA ALA A 963 -16.66 39.73 0.68
C ALA A 963 -15.71 38.52 0.70
N TRP A 964 -14.85 38.42 1.70
CA TRP A 964 -13.85 37.37 1.82
C TRP A 964 -14.40 36.04 2.43
N LEU A 965 -15.57 36.06 3.05
CA LEU A 965 -16.14 34.91 3.75
C LEU A 965 -16.43 33.71 2.83
N PRO A 966 -17.17 33.85 1.72
CA PRO A 966 -17.43 32.75 0.82
C PRO A 966 -16.16 32.09 0.26
N PRO A 967 -15.18 32.82 -0.31
CA PRO A 967 -13.95 32.21 -0.78
C PRO A 967 -13.13 31.60 0.34
N ALA A 968 -13.11 32.16 1.55
CA ALA A 968 -12.38 31.60 2.69
C ALA A 968 -12.98 30.25 3.14
N VAL A 969 -14.32 30.16 3.21
CA VAL A 969 -14.99 28.90 3.55
C VAL A 969 -14.74 27.84 2.47
N LEU A 970 -14.83 28.20 1.20
CA LEU A 970 -14.53 27.30 0.09
C LEU A 970 -13.08 26.79 0.13
N LEU A 971 -12.11 27.66 0.44
CA LEU A 971 -10.71 27.25 0.62
C LEU A 971 -10.54 26.31 1.81
N ALA A 972 -11.20 26.58 2.94
CA ALA A 972 -11.17 25.69 4.11
C ALA A 972 -11.73 24.30 3.78
N MET A 973 -12.88 24.24 3.10
CA MET A 973 -13.50 22.99 2.65
C MET A 973 -12.57 22.22 1.68
N MET A 974 -11.95 22.92 0.74
CA MET A 974 -11.00 22.35 -0.22
C MET A 974 -9.80 21.73 0.49
N LEU A 975 -9.20 22.45 1.45
CA LEU A 975 -8.05 21.94 2.21
C LEU A 975 -8.43 20.72 3.05
N ALA A 976 -9.62 20.71 3.66
CA ALA A 976 -10.12 19.58 4.41
C ALA A 976 -10.31 18.33 3.51
N LEU A 977 -10.85 18.51 2.30
CA LEU A 977 -11.01 17.43 1.34
C LEU A 977 -9.65 16.90 0.85
N LEU A 978 -8.70 17.77 0.52
CA LEU A 978 -7.35 17.35 0.13
C LEU A 978 -6.64 16.59 1.25
N ALA A 979 -6.78 17.02 2.50
CA ALA A 979 -6.25 16.29 3.65
C ALA A 979 -6.92 14.91 3.80
N ALA A 980 -8.24 14.83 3.64
CA ALA A 980 -8.98 13.56 3.67
C ALA A 980 -8.50 12.59 2.58
N ILE A 981 -8.26 13.08 1.35
CA ILE A 981 -7.71 12.29 0.25
C ILE A 981 -6.36 11.68 0.65
N LEU A 982 -5.46 12.47 1.22
CA LEU A 982 -4.14 12.00 1.65
C LEU A 982 -4.24 10.94 2.75
N VAL A 983 -5.14 11.13 3.71
CA VAL A 983 -5.37 10.17 4.80
C VAL A 983 -5.91 8.84 4.25
N ILE A 984 -6.90 8.89 3.35
CA ILE A 984 -7.50 7.68 2.76
C ILE A 984 -6.47 6.93 1.90
N LEU A 985 -5.71 7.63 1.07
CA LEU A 985 -4.65 7.02 0.27
C LEU A 985 -3.58 6.37 1.16
N LYS A 986 -3.19 7.04 2.25
CA LYS A 986 -2.24 6.48 3.23
C LYS A 986 -2.81 5.26 3.95
N ALA A 987 -4.08 5.27 4.33
CA ALA A 987 -4.73 4.13 4.99
C ALA A 987 -4.89 2.91 4.06
N ARG A 988 -4.89 3.13 2.75
CA ARG A 988 -4.98 2.07 1.73
C ARG A 988 -3.63 1.71 1.11
N ASP A 989 -2.55 2.27 1.62
CA ASP A 989 -1.20 1.92 1.19
C ASP A 989 -0.90 0.46 1.50
N PRO A 990 -0.36 -0.30 0.58
CA PRO A 990 0.02 -1.69 0.82
C PRO A 990 1.33 -1.82 1.63
N VAL A 991 2.00 -0.70 1.93
CA VAL A 991 3.32 -0.66 2.62
C VAL A 991 3.21 0.04 3.97
#